data_83cb12315936c36b9c20341d7aa7f13c
#
_entry.id   83cb12315936c36b9c20341d7aa7f13c
#
_cell.length_a   1.000
_cell.length_b   1.000
_cell.length_c   1.000
_cell.angle_alpha   90.00
_cell.angle_beta   90.00
_cell.angle_gamma   90.00
#
_symmetry.space_group_name_H-M   'P 1'
#
loop_
_entity.id
_entity.type
_entity.pdbx_description
1 polymer ?
#
loop_
_entity_poly.entity_id
_entity_poly.type
_entity_poly.pdbx_seq_one_letter_code
_entity_poly.pdbx_strand_id
1 'polypeptide(L)'
;MAKETTKMIYPDFKMELEAAEPVETRPRWGNFFANHWKGCVVFLMPLLCLPIIFMNNTPAYRCMYVLLIMAVFWVTEALPLYVTSMIPIVAFPTMGIMGSEETCMTYFKDTLVMFMGGIMVALAVEYSGLHKRLALRVIQIVGCSPRRLHFGLIMVTMFISMWISNAACTAMMSPIVQAVLEELQSQGVCKIYHEPEYQMVGGKNKKKNEDELPYPTKVTQCYYLGIAYASSLGGCGTIIGTATNLTFKGIYDSAFPNATEKMDFATFMFYSVPSMLVYTVLTYVFLQWHFMGLWRPKSKEAQEVQVGKDNAHVAKKVIDQRYKELGKMSIHEIQVMILFIIMVLMYFTRKPGIFTGWADLLPSKVIKNSMPTIFVVIMCFMLPANYAFLRYCTRRGPVPTAPTSSLITWKFIQTRVPWGLVFLLGGGFALAAGSKQSGMASLIGSSMSGLKVLPNAALLLVVILVAVFMTAFSSNVAVANILVPVLNEMSLALKINPLYLVFPAGLACSMAFHLPVSTPPNALVAGYAHIRSKDMAIAGIGPTIITIITLFIFCQTWAKVIYPSLDTFPEWAQIAAEEAANKTRHLSAVAASKTIEFAANASRLLANNTELVNDLSTGSSNLVSNILANITEPLAQLAANGTHPLTDLAFKN
;
A
#
# COMPACT_ATOMS: atom_id res chain seq x y z
N MET A 1 41.15 -7.18 5.48
CA MET A 1 40.07 -7.54 4.54
C MET A 1 38.78 -7.99 5.20
N ALA A 2 38.74 -8.96 6.12
CA ALA A 2 37.47 -9.38 6.73
C ALA A 2 36.79 -8.32 7.64
N LYS A 3 37.53 -7.42 8.29
CA LYS A 3 36.98 -6.33 9.11
C LYS A 3 36.44 -5.13 8.33
N GLU A 4 36.89 -4.90 7.10
CA GLU A 4 36.41 -3.83 6.23
C GLU A 4 35.13 -4.21 5.48
N THR A 5 35.00 -5.51 5.13
CA THR A 5 33.77 -6.01 4.47
C THR A 5 32.55 -5.99 5.39
N THR A 6 32.76 -6.17 6.70
CA THR A 6 31.65 -6.10 7.69
C THR A 6 31.14 -4.67 7.91
N LYS A 7 32.00 -3.66 7.77
CA LYS A 7 31.60 -2.24 7.84
C LYS A 7 30.79 -1.75 6.64
N MET A 8 30.91 -2.41 5.48
CA MET A 8 30.15 -2.06 4.28
C MET A 8 28.73 -2.67 4.23
N ILE A 9 28.45 -3.73 5.01
CA ILE A 9 27.17 -4.46 4.95
C ILE A 9 26.18 -3.92 5.98
N TYR A 10 26.63 -3.38 7.11
CA TYR A 10 25.76 -2.83 8.16
C TYR A 10 26.40 -1.56 8.77
N PRO A 11 26.30 -0.40 8.09
CA PRO A 11 26.85 0.84 8.66
C PRO A 11 26.10 1.31 9.92
N ASP A 12 24.82 0.92 10.07
CA ASP A 12 23.96 1.47 11.11
C ASP A 12 23.86 0.61 12.39
N PHE A 13 24.36 -0.64 12.37
CA PHE A 13 24.20 -1.55 13.52
C PHE A 13 25.06 -1.17 14.75
N LYS A 14 26.09 -0.34 14.57
CA LYS A 14 26.90 0.15 15.69
C LYS A 14 26.46 1.49 16.28
N MET A 15 25.73 2.32 15.52
CA MET A 15 25.25 3.61 16.04
C MET A 15 24.08 3.47 17.04
N GLU A 16 23.29 2.40 16.97
CA GLU A 16 22.22 2.16 17.96
C GLU A 16 22.74 1.65 19.32
N LEU A 17 23.96 1.15 19.38
CA LEU A 17 24.56 0.63 20.63
C LEU A 17 25.45 1.64 21.38
N GLU A 18 25.82 2.76 20.73
CA GLU A 18 26.49 3.89 21.38
C GLU A 18 25.49 4.95 21.89
N ALA A 19 24.26 4.58 22.12
CA ALA A 19 23.23 5.46 22.64
C ALA A 19 23.52 5.80 24.11
N ALA A 20 23.95 7.06 24.30
CA ALA A 20 23.81 7.89 25.49
C ALA A 20 24.13 7.22 26.83
N GLU A 21 25.21 7.68 27.47
CA GLU A 21 25.41 7.50 28.91
C GLU A 21 24.13 7.85 29.68
N PRO A 22 23.70 7.00 30.64
CA PRO A 22 22.49 7.25 31.38
C PRO A 22 22.66 8.52 32.22
N VAL A 23 22.00 9.57 31.86
CA VAL A 23 21.83 10.75 32.71
C VAL A 23 20.96 10.33 33.86
N GLU A 24 21.50 10.25 35.08
CA GLU A 24 20.79 10.01 36.34
C GLU A 24 19.77 11.13 36.57
N THR A 25 18.59 10.99 36.01
CA THR A 25 17.42 11.77 36.37
C THR A 25 16.34 10.80 36.89
N ARG A 26 15.68 11.16 38.00
CA ARG A 26 14.57 10.38 38.57
C ARG A 26 13.62 9.93 37.49
N PRO A 27 13.16 8.64 37.46
CA PRO A 27 12.33 8.12 36.39
C PRO A 27 11.03 8.92 36.34
N ARG A 28 10.88 9.77 35.31
CA ARG A 28 9.61 10.39 34.98
C ARG A 28 8.86 9.38 34.12
N TRP A 29 7.79 8.79 34.64
CA TRP A 29 6.93 7.85 33.91
C TRP A 29 6.50 8.39 32.53
N GLY A 30 6.35 9.72 32.40
CA GLY A 30 6.08 10.36 31.12
C GLY A 30 7.19 10.12 30.07
N ASN A 31 8.46 10.17 30.47
CA ASN A 31 9.59 9.91 29.58
C ASN A 31 9.68 8.41 29.21
N PHE A 32 9.32 7.52 30.14
CA PHE A 32 9.25 6.08 29.85
C PHE A 32 8.19 5.81 28.76
N PHE A 33 6.97 6.30 28.93
CA PHE A 33 5.91 6.12 27.95
C PHE A 33 6.23 6.82 26.62
N ALA A 34 6.84 7.99 26.63
CA ALA A 34 7.23 8.69 25.40
C ALA A 34 8.27 7.89 24.59
N ASN A 35 9.24 7.24 25.25
CA ASN A 35 10.32 6.52 24.59
C ASN A 35 9.95 5.05 24.28
N HIS A 36 9.08 4.42 25.08
CA HIS A 36 8.79 2.98 24.99
C HIS A 36 7.33 2.66 24.64
N TRP A 37 6.53 3.64 24.15
CA TRP A 37 5.11 3.46 23.84
C TRP A 37 4.84 2.33 22.83
N LYS A 38 5.72 2.14 21.85
CA LYS A 38 5.63 1.03 20.88
C LYS A 38 5.70 -0.33 21.56
N GLY A 39 6.64 -0.50 22.51
CA GLY A 39 6.74 -1.71 23.33
C GLY A 39 5.48 -1.93 24.17
N CYS A 40 4.93 -0.86 24.75
CA CYS A 40 3.67 -0.94 25.49
C CYS A 40 2.52 -1.43 24.59
N VAL A 41 2.42 -0.94 23.36
CA VAL A 41 1.40 -1.39 22.39
C VAL A 41 1.58 -2.87 22.08
N VAL A 42 2.81 -3.35 21.85
CA VAL A 42 3.10 -4.76 21.53
C VAL A 42 2.63 -5.70 22.64
N PHE A 43 2.80 -5.35 23.91
CA PHE A 43 2.40 -6.18 25.04
C PHE A 43 0.93 -5.99 25.45
N LEU A 44 0.43 -4.76 25.45
CA LEU A 44 -0.92 -4.46 25.92
C LEU A 44 -2.00 -4.87 24.91
N MET A 45 -1.76 -4.70 23.60
CA MET A 45 -2.80 -4.92 22.61
C MET A 45 -3.30 -6.37 22.54
N PRO A 46 -2.42 -7.41 22.58
CA PRO A 46 -2.90 -8.79 22.67
C PRO A 46 -3.74 -9.04 23.92
N LEU A 47 -3.37 -8.45 25.06
CA LEU A 47 -4.13 -8.59 26.31
C LEU A 47 -5.48 -7.88 26.26
N LEU A 48 -5.53 -6.68 25.70
CA LEU A 48 -6.78 -5.91 25.53
C LEU A 48 -7.77 -6.60 24.57
N CYS A 49 -7.28 -7.35 23.58
CA CYS A 49 -8.11 -8.10 22.65
C CYS A 49 -8.54 -9.48 23.20
N LEU A 50 -7.95 -10.00 24.28
CA LEU A 50 -8.33 -11.30 24.86
C LEU A 50 -9.83 -11.46 25.15
N PRO A 51 -10.57 -10.47 25.67
CA PRO A 51 -11.99 -10.59 25.90
C PRO A 51 -12.80 -11.07 24.68
N ILE A 52 -12.33 -10.77 23.46
CA ILE A 52 -12.96 -11.19 22.20
C ILE A 52 -13.02 -12.72 22.09
N ILE A 53 -11.95 -13.40 22.49
CA ILE A 53 -11.88 -14.87 22.49
C ILE A 53 -12.73 -15.45 23.64
N PHE A 54 -12.75 -14.79 24.79
CA PHE A 54 -13.53 -15.24 25.95
C PHE A 54 -15.03 -15.07 25.78
N MET A 55 -15.49 -14.05 25.02
CA MET A 55 -16.90 -13.86 24.71
C MET A 55 -17.45 -15.02 23.88
N ASN A 56 -16.70 -15.46 22.87
CA ASN A 56 -17.12 -16.59 22.02
C ASN A 56 -15.90 -17.22 21.36
N ASN A 57 -15.56 -18.45 21.74
CA ASN A 57 -14.36 -19.14 21.29
C ASN A 57 -14.57 -19.88 19.95
N THR A 58 -15.16 -19.20 18.95
CA THR A 58 -15.30 -19.74 17.60
C THR A 58 -14.11 -19.33 16.71
N PRO A 59 -13.85 -20.05 15.60
CA PRO A 59 -12.78 -19.67 14.66
C PRO A 59 -12.92 -18.24 14.14
N ALA A 60 -14.16 -17.75 14.00
CA ALA A 60 -14.45 -16.39 13.55
C ALA A 60 -13.93 -15.33 14.54
N TYR A 61 -14.20 -15.49 15.84
CA TYR A 61 -13.73 -14.56 16.86
C TYR A 61 -12.21 -14.64 17.05
N ARG A 62 -11.61 -15.83 16.91
CA ARG A 62 -10.13 -15.99 16.91
C ARG A 62 -9.50 -15.26 15.72
N CYS A 63 -10.09 -15.36 14.53
CA CYS A 63 -9.61 -14.62 13.34
C CYS A 63 -9.76 -13.12 13.54
N MET A 64 -10.88 -12.65 14.13
CA MET A 64 -11.08 -11.24 14.46
C MET A 64 -10.06 -10.72 15.48
N TYR A 65 -9.68 -11.52 16.47
CA TYR A 65 -8.60 -11.21 17.41
C TYR A 65 -7.27 -10.97 16.69
N VAL A 66 -6.88 -11.87 15.77
CA VAL A 66 -5.65 -11.73 14.98
C VAL A 66 -5.70 -10.49 14.10
N LEU A 67 -6.84 -10.25 13.43
CA LEU A 67 -7.03 -9.08 12.57
C LEU A 67 -6.88 -7.77 13.35
N LEU A 68 -7.48 -7.65 14.52
CA LEU A 68 -7.41 -6.42 15.33
C LEU A 68 -5.99 -6.14 15.84
N ILE A 69 -5.27 -7.17 16.29
CA ILE A 69 -3.86 -7.03 16.69
C ILE A 69 -3.02 -6.55 15.50
N MET A 70 -3.14 -7.22 14.35
CA MET A 70 -2.38 -6.83 13.17
C MET A 70 -2.75 -5.42 12.68
N ALA A 71 -4.04 -5.06 12.71
CA ALA A 71 -4.49 -3.72 12.32
C ALA A 71 -3.86 -2.65 13.20
N VAL A 72 -3.86 -2.82 14.52
CA VAL A 72 -3.23 -1.87 15.43
C VAL A 72 -1.71 -1.83 15.23
N PHE A 73 -1.03 -2.97 15.07
CA PHE A 73 0.42 -2.99 14.83
C PHE A 73 0.79 -2.37 13.48
N TRP A 74 -0.03 -2.53 12.43
CA TRP A 74 0.18 -1.85 11.16
C TRP A 74 -0.04 -0.34 11.24
N VAL A 75 -1.07 0.12 11.96
CA VAL A 75 -1.36 1.55 12.11
C VAL A 75 -0.34 2.25 12.99
N THR A 76 0.06 1.62 14.09
CA THR A 76 1.01 2.19 15.06
C THR A 76 2.47 1.97 14.68
N GLU A 77 2.74 1.06 13.73
CA GLU A 77 4.10 0.59 13.43
C GLU A 77 4.87 0.17 14.70
N ALA A 78 4.15 -0.43 15.64
CA ALA A 78 4.75 -0.90 16.88
C ALA A 78 5.76 -2.03 16.63
N LEU A 79 5.47 -2.89 15.65
CA LEU A 79 6.40 -3.82 15.00
C LEU A 79 6.60 -3.39 13.54
N PRO A 80 7.75 -3.72 12.93
CA PRO A 80 7.94 -3.51 11.50
C PRO A 80 6.79 -4.14 10.70
N LEU A 81 6.28 -3.43 9.69
CA LEU A 81 5.11 -3.85 8.90
C LEU A 81 5.22 -5.29 8.38
N TYR A 82 6.41 -5.68 7.94
CA TYR A 82 6.70 -7.00 7.39
C TYR A 82 6.62 -8.10 8.46
N VAL A 83 7.08 -7.82 9.69
CA VAL A 83 7.04 -8.75 10.82
C VAL A 83 5.60 -8.93 11.30
N THR A 84 4.85 -7.85 11.44
CA THR A 84 3.41 -7.90 11.75
C THR A 84 2.67 -8.81 10.76
N SER A 85 3.03 -8.71 9.48
CA SER A 85 2.41 -9.49 8.42
C SER A 85 2.74 -10.99 8.46
N MET A 86 3.72 -11.43 9.24
CA MET A 86 4.04 -12.85 9.47
C MET A 86 3.20 -13.48 10.58
N ILE A 87 2.49 -12.69 11.39
CA ILE A 87 1.66 -13.19 12.50
C ILE A 87 0.69 -14.31 12.07
N PRO A 88 -0.01 -14.26 10.93
CA PRO A 88 -0.91 -15.32 10.49
C PRO A 88 -0.25 -16.68 10.34
N ILE A 89 1.04 -16.73 9.95
CA ILE A 89 1.78 -18.01 9.79
C ILE A 89 1.83 -18.80 11.10
N VAL A 90 1.89 -18.09 12.22
CA VAL A 90 1.90 -18.69 13.57
C VAL A 90 0.50 -18.78 14.15
N ALA A 91 -0.25 -17.68 14.10
CA ALA A 91 -1.54 -17.56 14.79
C ALA A 91 -2.64 -18.44 14.18
N PHE A 92 -2.69 -18.56 12.85
CA PHE A 92 -3.78 -19.30 12.20
C PHE A 92 -3.74 -20.81 12.48
N PRO A 93 -2.59 -21.50 12.34
CA PRO A 93 -2.52 -22.90 12.71
C PRO A 93 -2.70 -23.15 14.21
N THR A 94 -2.09 -22.33 15.06
CA THR A 94 -2.18 -22.52 16.53
C THR A 94 -3.57 -22.26 17.07
N MET A 95 -4.31 -21.34 16.44
CA MET A 95 -5.70 -21.03 16.82
C MET A 95 -6.74 -21.89 16.06
N GLY A 96 -6.32 -22.79 15.19
CA GLY A 96 -7.22 -23.65 14.42
C GLY A 96 -8.11 -22.90 13.42
N ILE A 97 -7.60 -21.81 12.85
CA ILE A 97 -8.28 -21.01 11.81
C ILE A 97 -8.01 -21.62 10.44
N MET A 98 -6.75 -21.91 10.13
CA MET A 98 -6.29 -22.44 8.86
C MET A 98 -5.02 -23.28 9.05
N GLY A 99 -4.81 -24.33 8.24
CA GLY A 99 -3.62 -25.18 8.33
C GLY A 99 -2.33 -24.41 7.98
N SER A 100 -1.19 -24.89 8.47
CA SER A 100 0.11 -24.25 8.24
C SER A 100 0.46 -24.17 6.75
N GLU A 101 0.31 -25.27 5.99
CA GLU A 101 0.59 -25.31 4.56
C GLU A 101 -0.32 -24.35 3.79
N GLU A 102 -1.62 -24.41 4.07
CA GLU A 102 -2.62 -23.54 3.46
C GLU A 102 -2.34 -22.07 3.75
N THR A 103 -1.93 -21.73 4.98
CA THR A 103 -1.53 -20.38 5.36
C THR A 103 -0.30 -19.93 4.58
N CYS A 104 0.75 -20.75 4.51
CA CYS A 104 1.98 -20.43 3.78
C CYS A 104 1.73 -20.25 2.28
N MET A 105 0.86 -21.03 1.66
CA MET A 105 0.48 -20.89 0.25
C MET A 105 -0.14 -19.52 -0.07
N THR A 106 -0.74 -18.84 0.90
CA THR A 106 -1.27 -17.48 0.68
C THR A 106 -0.19 -16.43 0.44
N TYR A 107 1.04 -16.68 0.92
CA TYR A 107 2.19 -15.77 0.79
C TYR A 107 2.91 -15.88 -0.55
N PHE A 108 2.53 -16.81 -1.43
CA PHE A 108 3.18 -16.96 -2.74
C PHE A 108 2.15 -17.14 -3.86
N LYS A 109 1.33 -16.12 -4.08
CA LYS A 109 0.29 -16.10 -5.13
C LYS A 109 0.82 -15.51 -6.42
N ASP A 110 0.16 -15.84 -7.55
CA ASP A 110 0.43 -15.30 -8.89
C ASP A 110 0.55 -13.77 -8.92
N THR A 111 -0.36 -13.07 -8.22
CA THR A 111 -0.35 -11.61 -8.13
C THR A 111 0.96 -11.08 -7.54
N LEU A 112 1.50 -11.78 -6.53
CA LEU A 112 2.77 -11.41 -5.90
C LEU A 112 3.96 -11.64 -6.85
N VAL A 113 3.96 -12.76 -7.56
CA VAL A 113 4.99 -13.07 -8.57
C VAL A 113 4.99 -12.03 -9.68
N MET A 114 3.79 -11.63 -10.17
CA MET A 114 3.65 -10.54 -11.13
C MET A 114 4.25 -9.23 -10.59
N PHE A 115 4.00 -8.90 -9.32
CA PHE A 115 4.51 -7.70 -8.69
C PHE A 115 6.03 -7.68 -8.57
N MET A 116 6.61 -8.77 -8.04
CA MET A 116 8.06 -8.89 -7.90
C MET A 116 8.76 -8.78 -9.25
N GLY A 117 8.23 -9.47 -10.26
CA GLY A 117 8.75 -9.36 -11.62
C GLY A 117 8.58 -7.95 -12.20
N GLY A 118 7.45 -7.29 -11.96
CA GLY A 118 7.20 -5.90 -12.36
C GLY A 118 8.23 -4.93 -11.75
N ILE A 119 8.54 -5.07 -10.46
CA ILE A 119 9.61 -4.29 -9.80
C ILE A 119 10.98 -4.58 -10.45
N MET A 120 11.29 -5.84 -10.76
CA MET A 120 12.56 -6.19 -11.39
C MET A 120 12.69 -5.56 -12.79
N VAL A 121 11.62 -5.53 -13.59
CA VAL A 121 11.62 -4.84 -14.90
C VAL A 121 11.74 -3.32 -14.70
N ALA A 122 11.04 -2.74 -13.74
CA ALA A 122 11.17 -1.32 -13.42
C ALA A 122 12.60 -0.96 -12.99
N LEU A 123 13.26 -1.82 -12.22
CA LEU A 123 14.67 -1.69 -11.85
C LEU A 123 15.62 -1.82 -13.07
N ALA A 124 15.27 -2.63 -14.08
CA ALA A 124 16.04 -2.68 -15.33
C ALA A 124 15.94 -1.33 -16.09
N VAL A 125 14.75 -0.71 -16.13
CA VAL A 125 14.56 0.64 -16.67
C VAL A 125 15.35 1.67 -15.87
N GLU A 126 15.42 1.55 -14.55
CA GLU A 126 16.22 2.39 -13.68
C GLU A 126 17.72 2.19 -13.95
N TYR A 127 18.18 0.95 -13.98
CA TYR A 127 19.58 0.58 -14.17
C TYR A 127 20.14 1.03 -15.53
N SER A 128 19.32 0.95 -16.59
CA SER A 128 19.70 1.43 -17.94
C SER A 128 19.79 2.95 -18.05
N GLY A 129 19.15 3.72 -17.15
CA GLY A 129 19.05 5.18 -17.23
C GLY A 129 17.98 5.70 -18.22
N LEU A 130 17.22 4.81 -18.87
CA LEU A 130 16.17 5.15 -19.84
C LEU A 130 15.15 6.15 -19.28
N HIS A 131 14.75 5.99 -18.01
CA HIS A 131 13.81 6.86 -17.32
C HIS A 131 14.28 8.34 -17.27
N LYS A 132 15.60 8.58 -17.06
CA LYS A 132 16.18 9.95 -17.04
C LYS A 132 16.08 10.60 -18.42
N ARG A 133 16.39 9.85 -19.47
CA ARG A 133 16.30 10.32 -20.85
C ARG A 133 14.88 10.68 -21.22
N LEU A 134 13.92 9.83 -20.88
CA LEU A 134 12.50 10.06 -21.11
C LEU A 134 12.02 11.34 -20.41
N ALA A 135 12.37 11.50 -19.12
CA ALA A 135 12.02 12.66 -18.32
C ALA A 135 12.53 13.98 -18.95
N LEU A 136 13.82 14.05 -19.23
CA LEU A 136 14.43 15.27 -19.80
C LEU A 136 13.86 15.58 -21.19
N ARG A 137 13.58 14.56 -22.02
CA ARG A 137 12.99 14.75 -23.36
C ARG A 137 11.59 15.35 -23.30
N VAL A 138 10.74 14.87 -22.43
CA VAL A 138 9.38 15.43 -22.27
C VAL A 138 9.44 16.87 -21.76
N ILE A 139 10.32 17.17 -20.80
CA ILE A 139 10.50 18.55 -20.31
C ILE A 139 10.96 19.50 -21.44
N GLN A 140 11.83 19.06 -22.32
CA GLN A 140 12.23 19.84 -23.52
C GLN A 140 11.06 20.18 -24.43
N ILE A 141 10.12 19.22 -24.62
CA ILE A 141 8.93 19.40 -25.47
C ILE A 141 7.92 20.36 -24.84
N VAL A 142 7.65 20.22 -23.54
CA VAL A 142 6.66 21.03 -22.80
C VAL A 142 7.11 22.49 -22.67
N GLY A 143 8.42 22.72 -22.56
CA GLY A 143 9.03 24.03 -22.41
C GLY A 143 9.39 24.40 -20.97
N CYS A 144 10.24 25.41 -20.82
CA CYS A 144 10.97 25.71 -19.60
C CYS A 144 10.49 26.98 -18.86
N SER A 145 9.33 27.58 -19.22
CA SER A 145 8.77 28.64 -18.35
C SER A 145 8.32 28.05 -17.01
N PRO A 146 8.36 28.75 -15.87
CA PRO A 146 8.15 28.15 -14.55
C PRO A 146 6.88 27.32 -14.47
N ARG A 147 5.75 27.82 -14.96
CA ARG A 147 4.49 27.07 -14.94
C ARG A 147 4.50 25.87 -15.88
N ARG A 148 5.02 26.02 -17.13
CA ARG A 148 5.14 24.91 -18.07
C ARG A 148 6.14 23.87 -17.59
N LEU A 149 7.26 24.30 -17.04
CA LEU A 149 8.27 23.41 -16.45
C LEU A 149 7.67 22.58 -15.30
N HIS A 150 6.92 23.20 -14.39
CA HIS A 150 6.22 22.50 -13.32
C HIS A 150 5.17 21.51 -13.88
N PHE A 151 4.41 21.91 -14.90
CA PHE A 151 3.48 21.01 -15.59
C PHE A 151 4.21 19.81 -16.20
N GLY A 152 5.30 20.06 -16.93
CA GLY A 152 6.11 19.00 -17.53
C GLY A 152 6.67 18.03 -16.51
N LEU A 153 7.19 18.54 -15.38
CA LEU A 153 7.68 17.73 -14.27
C LEU A 153 6.58 16.87 -13.67
N ILE A 154 5.41 17.43 -13.41
CA ILE A 154 4.26 16.68 -12.88
C ILE A 154 3.82 15.59 -13.86
N MET A 155 3.63 15.90 -15.14
CA MET A 155 3.15 14.93 -16.14
C MET A 155 4.16 13.80 -16.37
N VAL A 156 5.46 14.12 -16.40
CA VAL A 156 6.51 13.11 -16.53
C VAL A 156 6.58 12.23 -15.29
N THR A 157 6.56 12.82 -14.11
CA THR A 157 6.59 12.09 -12.85
C THR A 157 5.38 11.15 -12.74
N MET A 158 4.19 11.64 -13.04
CA MET A 158 2.97 10.84 -13.09
C MET A 158 3.12 9.66 -14.06
N PHE A 159 3.56 9.91 -15.31
CA PHE A 159 3.69 8.86 -16.32
C PHE A 159 4.74 7.80 -15.94
N ILE A 160 5.90 8.21 -15.43
CA ILE A 160 6.96 7.29 -15.00
C ILE A 160 6.50 6.49 -13.78
N SER A 161 5.79 7.12 -12.84
CA SER A 161 5.31 6.47 -11.62
C SER A 161 4.20 5.43 -11.87
N MET A 162 3.57 5.44 -13.03
CA MET A 162 2.69 4.33 -13.44
C MET A 162 3.43 2.99 -13.53
N TRP A 163 4.74 3.01 -13.75
CA TRP A 163 5.56 1.84 -14.07
C TRP A 163 6.68 1.56 -13.08
N ILE A 164 7.11 2.57 -12.36
CA ILE A 164 8.19 2.51 -11.38
C ILE A 164 7.62 2.91 -10.01
N SER A 165 8.18 2.39 -8.93
CA SER A 165 7.69 2.74 -7.58
C SER A 165 7.73 4.25 -7.34
N ASN A 166 6.70 4.77 -6.66
CA ASN A 166 6.54 6.20 -6.36
C ASN A 166 7.78 6.80 -5.69
N ALA A 167 8.39 6.05 -4.76
CA ALA A 167 9.60 6.47 -4.07
C ALA A 167 10.80 6.62 -5.02
N ALA A 168 11.03 5.63 -5.89
CA ALA A 168 12.13 5.69 -6.85
C ALA A 168 11.92 6.83 -7.86
N CYS A 169 10.69 7.02 -8.33
CA CYS A 169 10.35 8.12 -9.23
C CYS A 169 10.63 9.48 -8.59
N THR A 170 10.19 9.69 -7.33
CA THR A 170 10.43 10.94 -6.60
C THR A 170 11.91 11.16 -6.31
N ALA A 171 12.63 10.13 -5.88
CA ALA A 171 14.07 10.20 -5.62
C ALA A 171 14.88 10.60 -6.88
N MET A 172 14.44 10.13 -8.06
CA MET A 172 15.04 10.49 -9.33
C MET A 172 14.71 11.92 -9.76
N MET A 173 13.47 12.36 -9.56
CA MET A 173 13.02 13.68 -10.01
C MET A 173 13.53 14.80 -9.10
N SER A 174 13.74 14.54 -7.80
CA SER A 174 14.21 15.55 -6.83
C SER A 174 15.56 16.20 -7.22
N PRO A 175 16.61 15.47 -7.60
CA PRO A 175 17.85 16.09 -8.08
C PRO A 175 17.69 16.89 -9.38
N ILE A 176 16.74 16.52 -10.26
CA ILE A 176 16.46 17.30 -11.49
C ILE A 176 15.82 18.64 -11.10
N VAL A 177 14.84 18.61 -10.19
CA VAL A 177 14.20 19.83 -9.67
C VAL A 177 15.25 20.71 -8.98
N GLN A 178 16.12 20.12 -8.14
CA GLN A 178 17.18 20.85 -7.45
C GLN A 178 18.09 21.56 -8.44
N ALA A 179 18.64 20.84 -9.43
CA ALA A 179 19.55 21.41 -10.42
C ALA A 179 18.92 22.57 -11.20
N VAL A 180 17.62 22.46 -11.54
CA VAL A 180 16.91 23.54 -12.22
C VAL A 180 16.72 24.75 -11.31
N LEU A 181 16.35 24.54 -10.04
CA LEU A 181 16.15 25.64 -9.08
C LEU A 181 17.47 26.33 -8.74
N GLU A 182 18.57 25.61 -8.57
CA GLU A 182 19.90 26.15 -8.32
C GLU A 182 20.37 27.04 -9.48
N GLU A 183 20.15 26.61 -10.72
CA GLU A 183 20.50 27.42 -11.89
C GLU A 183 19.63 28.67 -12.01
N LEU A 184 18.29 28.54 -11.76
CA LEU A 184 17.40 29.71 -11.73
C LEU A 184 17.81 30.70 -10.63
N GLN A 185 18.31 30.20 -9.50
CA GLN A 185 18.82 31.05 -8.41
C GLN A 185 20.14 31.71 -8.80
N SER A 186 21.08 31.00 -9.43
CA SER A 186 22.37 31.53 -9.87
C SER A 186 22.19 32.70 -10.85
N GLN A 187 21.11 32.67 -11.62
CA GLN A 187 20.75 33.71 -12.60
C GLN A 187 19.85 34.80 -12.00
N GLY A 188 19.60 34.77 -10.66
CA GLY A 188 18.79 35.77 -9.97
C GLY A 188 17.29 35.70 -10.27
N VAL A 189 16.80 34.61 -10.85
CA VAL A 189 15.41 34.45 -11.30
C VAL A 189 14.48 34.06 -10.14
N CYS A 190 14.96 33.23 -9.21
CA CYS A 190 14.21 32.84 -8.02
C CYS A 190 15.15 32.63 -6.83
N LYS A 191 14.59 32.66 -5.62
CA LYS A 191 15.29 32.24 -4.39
C LYS A 191 14.75 30.87 -3.99
N ILE A 192 15.67 29.92 -3.70
CA ILE A 192 15.27 28.58 -3.23
C ILE A 192 14.82 28.65 -1.77
N TYR A 193 15.56 29.39 -0.95
CA TYR A 193 15.28 29.57 0.47
C TYR A 193 15.08 31.03 0.82
N HIS A 194 14.29 31.29 1.85
CA HIS A 194 14.18 32.61 2.44
C HIS A 194 15.50 33.01 3.09
N GLU A 195 15.83 34.30 3.02
CA GLU A 195 16.99 34.85 3.74
C GLU A 195 16.78 34.71 5.24
N PRO A 196 17.81 34.31 6.00
CA PRO A 196 17.71 34.21 7.44
C PRO A 196 17.35 35.57 8.05
N GLU A 197 16.36 35.62 8.93
CA GLU A 197 16.05 36.80 9.71
C GLU A 197 17.16 37.06 10.73
N TYR A 198 17.81 38.22 10.61
CA TYR A 198 18.80 38.70 11.57
C TYR A 198 18.14 39.62 12.59
N GLN A 199 18.37 39.37 13.88
CA GLN A 199 18.03 40.33 14.94
C GLN A 199 19.28 41.07 15.41
N MET A 200 19.13 42.39 15.61
CA MET A 200 20.19 43.19 16.25
C MET A 200 20.21 42.90 17.74
N VAL A 201 21.19 42.13 18.22
CA VAL A 201 21.39 41.87 19.64
C VAL A 201 22.77 42.40 20.01
N GLY A 202 22.83 43.43 20.85
CA GLY A 202 24.09 44.02 21.34
C GLY A 202 24.99 44.60 20.24
N GLY A 203 24.41 45.24 19.21
CA GLY A 203 25.14 45.89 18.13
C GLY A 203 25.75 44.95 17.09
N LYS A 204 25.45 43.63 17.16
CA LYS A 204 25.85 42.66 16.17
C LYS A 204 24.61 41.97 15.59
N ASN A 205 24.60 41.74 14.27
CA ASN A 205 23.58 40.95 13.61
C ASN A 205 23.76 39.49 14.04
N LYS A 206 22.87 38.98 14.91
CA LYS A 206 22.75 37.54 15.21
C LYS A 206 21.60 36.95 14.45
N LYS A 207 21.81 35.77 13.86
CA LYS A 207 20.74 34.95 13.28
C LYS A 207 19.71 34.67 14.37
N LYS A 208 18.43 34.86 14.11
CA LYS A 208 17.35 34.75 15.09
C LYS A 208 17.29 33.36 15.71
N ASN A 209 17.62 32.31 14.94
CA ASN A 209 17.81 30.94 15.38
C ASN A 209 18.95 30.33 14.59
N GLU A 210 20.10 30.08 15.24
CA GLU A 210 21.29 29.51 14.57
C GLU A 210 21.10 28.05 14.13
N ASP A 211 20.14 27.34 14.75
CA ASP A 211 19.86 25.90 14.51
C ASP A 211 18.68 25.65 13.54
N GLU A 212 17.99 26.68 13.03
CA GLU A 212 16.90 26.46 12.09
C GLU A 212 17.44 26.22 10.66
N LEU A 213 17.03 25.06 10.10
CA LEU A 213 17.25 24.77 8.69
C LEU A 213 16.64 25.84 7.78
N PRO A 214 17.25 26.12 6.63
CA PRO A 214 16.77 27.15 5.71
C PRO A 214 15.34 26.83 5.25
N TYR A 215 14.43 27.82 5.38
CA TYR A 215 13.03 27.65 5.04
C TYR A 215 12.81 27.84 3.52
N PRO A 216 12.21 26.87 2.81
CA PRO A 216 12.02 26.94 1.37
C PRO A 216 10.99 27.97 0.96
N THR A 217 11.22 28.64 -0.18
CA THR A 217 10.23 29.54 -0.78
C THR A 217 9.00 28.80 -1.28
N LYS A 218 7.90 29.52 -1.49
CA LYS A 218 6.67 28.92 -2.02
C LYS A 218 6.86 28.27 -3.40
N VAL A 219 7.71 28.84 -4.23
CA VAL A 219 8.04 28.27 -5.54
C VAL A 219 8.76 26.93 -5.38
N THR A 220 9.76 26.87 -4.50
CA THR A 220 10.48 25.63 -4.17
C THR A 220 9.53 24.56 -3.64
N GLN A 221 8.68 24.91 -2.66
CA GLN A 221 7.68 24.00 -2.14
C GLN A 221 6.76 23.46 -3.24
N CYS A 222 6.31 24.32 -4.17
CA CYS A 222 5.45 23.94 -5.28
C CYS A 222 6.07 22.86 -6.15
N TYR A 223 7.34 23.03 -6.54
CA TYR A 223 8.03 22.07 -7.38
C TYR A 223 8.20 20.71 -6.71
N TYR A 224 8.68 20.70 -5.46
CA TYR A 224 8.93 19.44 -4.74
C TYR A 224 7.63 18.73 -4.35
N LEU A 225 6.61 19.44 -3.85
CA LEU A 225 5.30 18.85 -3.58
C LEU A 225 4.61 18.38 -4.85
N GLY A 226 4.80 19.10 -5.96
CA GLY A 226 4.27 18.72 -7.26
C GLY A 226 4.77 17.35 -7.71
N ILE A 227 6.07 17.07 -7.63
CA ILE A 227 6.62 15.75 -8.01
C ILE A 227 6.22 14.65 -7.00
N ALA A 228 6.13 14.93 -5.69
CA ALA A 228 5.69 13.96 -4.70
C ALA A 228 4.23 13.54 -4.92
N TYR A 229 3.35 14.50 -5.10
CA TYR A 229 1.93 14.25 -5.35
C TYR A 229 1.72 13.58 -6.71
N ALA A 230 2.42 14.04 -7.76
CA ALA A 230 2.35 13.42 -9.08
C ALA A 230 2.83 11.96 -9.08
N SER A 231 3.84 11.62 -8.28
CA SER A 231 4.29 10.24 -8.16
C SER A 231 3.24 9.35 -7.47
N SER A 232 2.61 9.82 -6.40
CA SER A 232 1.55 9.09 -5.72
C SER A 232 0.32 8.91 -6.59
N LEU A 233 -0.10 9.96 -7.30
CA LEU A 233 -1.22 9.94 -8.23
C LEU A 233 -0.93 9.03 -9.44
N GLY A 234 0.27 9.09 -10.01
CA GLY A 234 0.70 8.28 -11.14
C GLY A 234 0.73 6.79 -10.83
N GLY A 235 1.17 6.41 -9.63
CA GLY A 235 1.16 5.03 -9.17
C GLY A 235 -0.22 4.36 -9.21
N CYS A 236 -1.31 5.13 -9.17
CA CYS A 236 -2.66 4.61 -9.29
C CYS A 236 -3.06 4.22 -10.72
N GLY A 237 -2.30 4.61 -11.74
CA GLY A 237 -2.66 4.41 -13.14
C GLY A 237 -2.56 2.96 -13.64
N THR A 238 -1.72 2.12 -13.04
CA THR A 238 -1.56 0.71 -13.42
C THR A 238 -1.57 -0.20 -12.21
N ILE A 239 -1.84 -1.48 -12.42
CA ILE A 239 -1.81 -2.48 -11.34
C ILE A 239 -0.43 -2.56 -10.68
N ILE A 240 0.64 -2.44 -11.46
CA ILE A 240 2.03 -2.57 -10.98
C ILE A 240 2.63 -1.26 -10.48
N GLY A 241 1.95 -0.13 -10.66
CA GLY A 241 2.46 1.20 -10.28
C GLY A 241 2.64 1.37 -8.78
N THR A 242 1.83 0.71 -7.96
CA THR A 242 1.99 0.70 -6.50
C THR A 242 1.58 -0.64 -5.89
N ALA A 243 2.25 -1.01 -4.79
CA ALA A 243 1.92 -2.21 -4.03
C ALA A 243 0.46 -2.24 -3.55
N THR A 244 -0.12 -1.08 -3.26
CA THR A 244 -1.52 -0.94 -2.83
C THR A 244 -2.50 -1.48 -3.87
N ASN A 245 -2.28 -1.19 -5.16
CA ASN A 245 -3.14 -1.67 -6.25
C ASN A 245 -3.15 -3.20 -6.32
N LEU A 246 -1.99 -3.80 -6.17
CA LEU A 246 -1.83 -5.25 -6.15
C LEU A 246 -2.46 -5.89 -4.92
N THR A 247 -2.36 -5.20 -3.77
CA THR A 247 -2.98 -5.64 -2.53
C THR A 247 -4.49 -5.76 -2.69
N PHE A 248 -5.17 -4.68 -3.04
CA PHE A 248 -6.63 -4.73 -3.13
C PHE A 248 -7.12 -5.63 -4.26
N LYS A 249 -6.42 -5.64 -5.42
CA LYS A 249 -6.70 -6.60 -6.49
C LYS A 249 -6.52 -8.04 -6.03
N GLY A 250 -5.40 -8.36 -5.39
CA GLY A 250 -5.10 -9.73 -4.97
C GLY A 250 -6.06 -10.23 -3.88
N ILE A 251 -6.48 -9.35 -2.97
CA ILE A 251 -7.49 -9.65 -1.96
C ILE A 251 -8.86 -9.89 -2.62
N TYR A 252 -9.26 -9.04 -3.56
CA TYR A 252 -10.49 -9.20 -4.33
C TYR A 252 -10.51 -10.52 -5.13
N ASP A 253 -9.45 -10.79 -5.92
CA ASP A 253 -9.35 -12.02 -6.70
C ASP A 253 -9.35 -13.28 -5.83
N SER A 254 -8.83 -13.18 -4.60
CA SER A 254 -8.81 -14.29 -3.63
C SER A 254 -10.17 -14.51 -2.99
N ALA A 255 -10.90 -13.44 -2.71
CA ALA A 255 -12.24 -13.52 -2.15
C ALA A 255 -13.24 -14.04 -3.20
N PHE A 256 -13.09 -13.61 -4.45
CA PHE A 256 -14.03 -13.90 -5.53
C PHE A 256 -13.35 -14.54 -6.76
N PRO A 257 -12.87 -15.79 -6.67
CA PRO A 257 -12.18 -16.45 -7.77
C PRO A 257 -13.06 -16.68 -9.00
N ASN A 258 -14.37 -16.80 -8.79
CA ASN A 258 -15.37 -17.05 -9.82
C ASN A 258 -16.03 -15.77 -10.34
N ALA A 259 -15.57 -14.59 -9.93
CA ALA A 259 -16.10 -13.32 -10.42
C ALA A 259 -15.96 -13.21 -11.94
N THR A 260 -17.03 -12.78 -12.62
CA THR A 260 -17.03 -12.48 -14.05
C THR A 260 -16.33 -11.15 -14.31
N GLU A 261 -16.56 -10.18 -13.43
CA GLU A 261 -15.89 -8.88 -13.47
C GLU A 261 -14.51 -8.99 -12.78
N LYS A 262 -13.47 -9.10 -13.61
CA LYS A 262 -12.09 -9.16 -13.12
C LYS A 262 -11.39 -7.82 -13.30
N MET A 263 -10.54 -7.48 -12.34
CA MET A 263 -9.60 -6.37 -12.47
C MET A 263 -8.40 -6.81 -13.31
N ASP A 264 -8.62 -7.09 -14.61
CA ASP A 264 -7.53 -7.37 -15.54
C ASP A 264 -6.71 -6.10 -15.79
N PHE A 265 -5.49 -6.24 -16.33
CA PHE A 265 -4.56 -5.14 -16.52
C PHE A 265 -5.17 -4.02 -17.38
N ALA A 266 -5.82 -4.38 -18.49
CA ALA A 266 -6.45 -3.44 -19.41
C ALA A 266 -7.65 -2.73 -18.77
N THR A 267 -8.59 -3.47 -18.16
CA THR A 267 -9.78 -2.90 -17.53
C THR A 267 -9.43 -1.99 -16.35
N PHE A 268 -8.40 -2.37 -15.58
CA PHE A 268 -7.86 -1.53 -14.52
C PHE A 268 -7.35 -0.20 -15.07
N MET A 269 -6.54 -0.22 -16.15
CA MET A 269 -6.03 0.99 -16.77
C MET A 269 -7.13 1.85 -17.38
N PHE A 270 -8.11 1.24 -18.08
CA PHE A 270 -9.24 1.98 -18.64
C PHE A 270 -10.05 2.71 -17.58
N TYR A 271 -10.16 2.16 -16.37
CA TYR A 271 -10.78 2.84 -15.25
C TYR A 271 -9.86 3.91 -14.64
N SER A 272 -8.62 3.55 -14.34
CA SER A 272 -7.74 4.36 -13.49
C SER A 272 -7.06 5.51 -14.24
N VAL A 273 -6.66 5.32 -15.49
CA VAL A 273 -5.90 6.35 -16.24
C VAL A 273 -6.71 7.61 -16.49
N PRO A 274 -7.99 7.56 -16.93
CA PRO A 274 -8.77 8.78 -17.10
C PRO A 274 -8.96 9.56 -15.80
N SER A 275 -9.29 8.87 -14.70
CA SER A 275 -9.42 9.51 -13.39
C SER A 275 -8.09 10.08 -12.89
N MET A 276 -6.98 9.35 -13.08
CA MET A 276 -5.62 9.78 -12.77
C MET A 276 -5.25 11.09 -13.50
N LEU A 277 -5.53 11.19 -14.77
CA LEU A 277 -5.27 12.40 -15.56
C LEU A 277 -6.07 13.59 -15.02
N VAL A 278 -7.35 13.39 -14.72
CA VAL A 278 -8.22 14.45 -14.21
C VAL A 278 -7.72 14.98 -12.88
N TYR A 279 -7.53 14.11 -11.86
CA TYR A 279 -7.09 14.60 -10.56
C TYR A 279 -5.65 15.13 -10.57
N THR A 280 -4.77 14.65 -11.46
CA THR A 280 -3.42 15.21 -11.62
C THR A 280 -3.45 16.62 -12.19
N VAL A 281 -4.24 16.84 -13.24
CA VAL A 281 -4.40 18.19 -13.84
C VAL A 281 -5.03 19.15 -12.84
N LEU A 282 -6.07 18.72 -12.13
CA LEU A 282 -6.71 19.56 -11.09
C LEU A 282 -5.75 19.87 -9.94
N THR A 283 -4.96 18.89 -9.52
CA THR A 283 -3.90 19.07 -8.49
C THR A 283 -2.84 20.07 -8.96
N TYR A 284 -2.41 19.97 -10.23
CA TYR A 284 -1.51 20.97 -10.81
C TYR A 284 -2.11 22.37 -10.78
N VAL A 285 -3.38 22.54 -11.18
CA VAL A 285 -4.06 23.84 -11.15
C VAL A 285 -4.16 24.38 -9.72
N PHE A 286 -4.49 23.52 -8.75
CA PHE A 286 -4.52 23.88 -7.34
C PHE A 286 -3.15 24.34 -6.82
N LEU A 287 -2.07 23.59 -7.12
CA LEU A 287 -0.72 23.98 -6.71
C LEU A 287 -0.28 25.30 -7.33
N GLN A 288 -0.65 25.56 -8.60
CA GLN A 288 -0.38 26.84 -9.27
C GLN A 288 -1.14 27.99 -8.60
N TRP A 289 -2.40 27.75 -8.20
CA TRP A 289 -3.20 28.74 -7.50
C TRP A 289 -2.65 29.02 -6.09
N HIS A 290 -2.34 27.96 -5.35
CA HIS A 290 -1.91 28.06 -3.95
C HIS A 290 -0.51 28.68 -3.81
N PHE A 291 0.46 28.22 -4.60
CA PHE A 291 1.88 28.58 -4.47
C PHE A 291 2.37 29.62 -5.49
N MET A 292 1.88 29.59 -6.73
CA MET A 292 2.40 30.43 -7.83
C MET A 292 1.45 31.56 -8.23
N GLY A 293 0.43 31.82 -7.44
CA GLY A 293 -0.46 32.96 -7.62
C GLY A 293 -1.26 32.95 -8.94
N LEU A 294 -1.63 31.74 -9.46
CA LEU A 294 -2.57 31.64 -10.56
C LEU A 294 -3.89 32.32 -10.18
N TRP A 295 -4.42 33.23 -11.02
CA TRP A 295 -5.56 34.11 -10.75
C TRP A 295 -5.33 35.19 -9.66
N ARG A 296 -4.08 35.35 -9.16
CA ARG A 296 -3.69 36.45 -8.25
C ARG A 296 -2.49 37.25 -8.81
N PRO A 297 -2.64 37.97 -9.94
CA PRO A 297 -1.51 38.56 -10.67
C PRO A 297 -0.72 39.62 -9.88
N LYS A 298 -1.33 40.23 -8.84
CA LYS A 298 -0.68 41.21 -7.97
C LYS A 298 0.09 40.59 -6.79
N SER A 299 0.05 39.28 -6.61
CA SER A 299 0.80 38.62 -5.53
C SER A 299 2.28 38.59 -5.81
N LYS A 300 3.12 38.61 -4.74
CA LYS A 300 4.58 38.54 -4.86
C LYS A 300 5.02 37.29 -5.63
N GLU A 301 4.37 36.15 -5.36
CA GLU A 301 4.62 34.88 -6.02
C GLU A 301 4.34 34.94 -7.53
N ALA A 302 3.27 35.63 -7.94
CA ALA A 302 2.93 35.78 -9.35
C ALA A 302 3.96 36.65 -10.09
N GLN A 303 4.52 37.66 -9.42
CA GLN A 303 5.57 38.52 -9.96
C GLN A 303 6.91 37.76 -10.12
N GLU A 304 7.31 36.95 -9.14
CA GLU A 304 8.47 36.06 -9.23
C GLU A 304 8.34 35.09 -10.40
N VAL A 305 7.16 34.48 -10.59
CA VAL A 305 6.87 33.59 -11.72
C VAL A 305 6.94 34.33 -13.06
N GLN A 306 6.56 35.59 -13.13
CA GLN A 306 6.65 36.38 -14.36
C GLN A 306 8.14 36.66 -14.71
N VAL A 307 8.96 37.05 -13.74
CA VAL A 307 10.41 37.19 -13.94
C VAL A 307 11.02 35.89 -14.43
N GLY A 308 10.61 34.75 -13.85
CA GLY A 308 11.05 33.44 -14.29
C GLY A 308 10.59 33.10 -15.72
N LYS A 309 9.44 33.60 -16.18
CA LYS A 309 8.98 33.40 -17.55
C LYS A 309 9.87 34.14 -18.57
N ASP A 310 10.27 35.35 -18.25
CA ASP A 310 11.12 36.17 -19.11
C ASP A 310 12.53 35.54 -19.25
N ASN A 311 12.99 34.81 -18.22
CA ASN A 311 14.26 34.09 -18.18
C ASN A 311 14.15 32.57 -18.48
N ALA A 312 13.08 32.11 -19.09
CA ALA A 312 12.86 30.67 -19.38
C ALA A 312 13.95 30.01 -20.25
N HIS A 313 14.71 30.82 -21.01
CA HIS A 313 15.85 30.33 -21.82
C HIS A 313 16.98 29.73 -20.94
N VAL A 314 17.13 30.18 -19.72
CA VAL A 314 18.14 29.66 -18.76
C VAL A 314 17.78 28.23 -18.37
N ALA A 315 16.57 28.00 -17.89
CA ALA A 315 16.10 26.65 -17.55
C ALA A 315 16.20 25.69 -18.76
N LYS A 316 15.89 26.19 -19.99
CA LYS A 316 16.06 25.40 -21.20
C LYS A 316 17.50 24.99 -21.43
N LYS A 317 18.46 25.90 -21.26
CA LYS A 317 19.89 25.61 -21.43
C LYS A 317 20.34 24.49 -20.49
N VAL A 318 19.92 24.51 -19.21
CA VAL A 318 20.22 23.47 -18.23
C VAL A 318 19.68 22.12 -18.67
N ILE A 319 18.41 22.07 -19.01
CA ILE A 319 17.77 20.82 -19.45
C ILE A 319 18.43 20.28 -20.73
N ASP A 320 18.76 21.14 -21.68
CA ASP A 320 19.44 20.75 -22.91
C ASP A 320 20.86 20.25 -22.63
N GLN A 321 21.56 20.85 -21.68
CA GLN A 321 22.89 20.40 -21.25
C GLN A 321 22.81 19.04 -20.57
N ARG A 322 21.89 18.85 -19.61
CA ARG A 322 21.67 17.56 -18.93
C ARG A 322 21.29 16.46 -19.93
N TYR A 323 20.48 16.79 -20.95
CA TYR A 323 20.15 15.82 -22.00
C TYR A 323 21.37 15.47 -22.87
N LYS A 324 22.21 16.45 -23.21
CA LYS A 324 23.47 16.23 -23.94
C LYS A 324 24.48 15.39 -23.16
N GLU A 325 24.55 15.56 -21.84
CA GLU A 325 25.41 14.77 -20.94
C GLU A 325 25.06 13.27 -20.96
N LEU A 326 23.81 12.91 -21.24
CA LEU A 326 23.40 11.52 -21.42
C LEU A 326 23.96 10.87 -22.71
N GLY A 327 24.47 11.67 -23.65
CA GLY A 327 24.99 11.18 -24.91
C GLY A 327 23.94 10.52 -25.83
N LYS A 328 24.41 9.72 -26.79
CA LYS A 328 23.53 8.93 -27.68
C LYS A 328 22.85 7.81 -26.91
N MET A 329 21.64 7.42 -27.36
CA MET A 329 20.92 6.29 -26.77
C MET A 329 21.74 5.01 -26.89
N SER A 330 21.99 4.34 -25.76
CA SER A 330 22.78 3.11 -25.70
C SER A 330 21.96 1.90 -26.19
N ILE A 331 22.63 0.87 -26.63
CA ILE A 331 21.98 -0.41 -26.98
C ILE A 331 21.26 -0.98 -25.78
N HIS A 332 21.84 -0.82 -24.59
CA HIS A 332 21.22 -1.20 -23.30
C HIS A 332 19.85 -0.55 -23.10
N GLU A 333 19.78 0.79 -23.24
CA GLU A 333 18.51 1.53 -23.13
C GLU A 333 17.48 1.06 -24.14
N ILE A 334 17.89 0.81 -25.40
CA ILE A 334 16.99 0.36 -26.48
C ILE A 334 16.42 -1.03 -26.18
N GLN A 335 17.27 -1.97 -25.75
CA GLN A 335 16.82 -3.33 -25.44
C GLN A 335 15.84 -3.35 -24.27
N VAL A 336 16.15 -2.62 -23.18
CA VAL A 336 15.25 -2.52 -22.03
C VAL A 336 13.93 -1.86 -22.43
N MET A 337 13.94 -0.84 -23.26
CA MET A 337 12.73 -0.19 -23.77
C MET A 337 11.87 -1.17 -24.58
N ILE A 338 12.48 -1.95 -25.48
CA ILE A 338 11.78 -2.94 -26.30
C ILE A 338 11.16 -4.02 -25.41
N LEU A 339 11.92 -4.57 -24.45
CA LEU A 339 11.42 -5.58 -23.54
C LEU A 339 10.27 -5.07 -22.66
N PHE A 340 10.36 -3.82 -22.22
CA PHE A 340 9.29 -3.16 -21.47
C PHE A 340 8.01 -3.03 -22.33
N ILE A 341 8.14 -2.56 -23.58
CA ILE A 341 7.00 -2.45 -24.50
C ILE A 341 6.39 -3.83 -24.78
N ILE A 342 7.22 -4.86 -24.99
CA ILE A 342 6.75 -6.24 -25.17
C ILE A 342 5.94 -6.69 -23.96
N MET A 343 6.41 -6.46 -22.73
CA MET A 343 5.68 -6.81 -21.51
C MET A 343 4.31 -6.16 -21.46
N VAL A 344 4.25 -4.86 -21.74
CA VAL A 344 3.00 -4.09 -21.74
C VAL A 344 2.05 -4.63 -22.82
N LEU A 345 2.54 -4.85 -24.03
CA LEU A 345 1.73 -5.43 -25.12
C LEU A 345 1.21 -6.82 -24.76
N MET A 346 2.04 -7.67 -24.14
CA MET A 346 1.61 -8.99 -23.68
C MET A 346 0.51 -8.91 -22.62
N TYR A 347 0.51 -7.90 -21.75
CA TYR A 347 -0.59 -7.70 -20.80
C TYR A 347 -1.90 -7.34 -21.49
N PHE A 348 -1.87 -6.41 -22.48
CA PHE A 348 -3.06 -5.97 -23.19
C PHE A 348 -3.63 -7.03 -24.13
N THR A 349 -2.75 -7.78 -24.80
CA THR A 349 -3.15 -8.79 -25.79
C THR A 349 -3.38 -10.19 -25.20
N ARG A 350 -3.23 -10.36 -23.88
CA ARG A 350 -3.44 -11.65 -23.20
C ARG A 350 -4.87 -12.15 -23.37
N LYS A 351 -5.85 -11.35 -23.01
CA LYS A 351 -7.30 -11.59 -23.14
C LYS A 351 -8.02 -10.26 -23.37
N PRO A 352 -7.96 -9.71 -24.57
CA PRO A 352 -8.50 -8.37 -24.85
C PRO A 352 -10.03 -8.31 -24.92
N GLY A 353 -10.73 -9.45 -25.03
CA GLY A 353 -12.19 -9.51 -25.15
C GLY A 353 -12.75 -9.17 -26.55
N ILE A 354 -12.00 -8.43 -27.36
CA ILE A 354 -12.40 -7.98 -28.73
C ILE A 354 -11.91 -8.99 -29.77
N PHE A 355 -10.75 -9.61 -29.55
CA PHE A 355 -10.16 -10.64 -30.39
C PHE A 355 -9.56 -11.76 -29.56
N THR A 356 -9.23 -12.90 -30.18
CA THR A 356 -8.63 -14.05 -29.48
C THR A 356 -7.24 -13.67 -28.96
N GLY A 357 -7.09 -13.65 -27.63
CA GLY A 357 -5.81 -13.33 -27.00
C GLY A 357 -4.77 -14.43 -27.17
N TRP A 358 -3.48 -14.08 -27.03
CA TRP A 358 -2.43 -15.09 -27.13
C TRP A 358 -2.52 -16.18 -26.05
N ALA A 359 -3.11 -15.87 -24.88
CA ALA A 359 -3.31 -16.86 -23.83
C ALA A 359 -4.32 -17.94 -24.20
N ASP A 360 -5.26 -17.63 -25.08
CA ASP A 360 -6.29 -18.58 -25.53
C ASP A 360 -5.77 -19.50 -26.63
N LEU A 361 -4.63 -19.14 -27.28
CA LEU A 361 -3.98 -19.93 -28.31
C LEU A 361 -3.08 -21.04 -27.72
N LEU A 362 -2.74 -20.94 -26.43
CA LEU A 362 -1.87 -21.90 -25.77
C LEU A 362 -2.67 -23.07 -25.16
N PRO A 363 -2.07 -24.27 -25.04
CA PRO A 363 -2.75 -25.45 -24.48
C PRO A 363 -3.34 -25.21 -23.09
N SER A 364 -2.63 -24.47 -22.24
CA SER A 364 -3.11 -24.08 -20.92
C SER A 364 -3.85 -22.73 -21.02
N LYS A 365 -5.19 -22.78 -20.98
CA LYS A 365 -6.05 -21.59 -21.00
C LYS A 365 -6.02 -20.76 -19.71
N VAL A 366 -5.23 -21.16 -18.69
CA VAL A 366 -5.17 -20.54 -17.35
C VAL A 366 -3.90 -19.72 -17.16
N ILE A 367 -3.42 -19.04 -18.19
CA ILE A 367 -2.22 -18.22 -18.10
C ILE A 367 -2.59 -16.83 -17.51
N LYS A 368 -1.87 -16.43 -16.47
CA LYS A 368 -2.02 -15.13 -15.80
C LYS A 368 -0.88 -14.17 -16.15
N ASN A 369 -0.94 -12.95 -15.61
CA ASN A 369 0.02 -11.88 -15.94
C ASN A 369 1.43 -12.07 -15.34
N SER A 370 1.61 -12.98 -14.37
CA SER A 370 2.94 -13.33 -13.86
C SER A 370 3.87 -13.92 -14.93
N MET A 371 3.30 -14.70 -15.86
CA MET A 371 4.09 -15.37 -16.91
C MET A 371 4.81 -14.37 -17.83
N PRO A 372 4.15 -13.42 -18.50
CA PRO A 372 4.84 -12.43 -19.35
C PRO A 372 5.82 -11.56 -18.56
N THR A 373 5.51 -11.27 -17.31
CA THR A 373 6.42 -10.51 -16.44
C THR A 373 7.74 -11.25 -16.22
N ILE A 374 7.66 -12.50 -15.76
CA ILE A 374 8.85 -13.32 -15.48
C ILE A 374 9.60 -13.65 -16.75
N PHE A 375 8.90 -13.88 -17.88
CA PHE A 375 9.55 -14.05 -19.18
C PHE A 375 10.45 -12.85 -19.50
N VAL A 376 9.95 -11.62 -19.34
CA VAL A 376 10.76 -10.41 -19.60
C VAL A 376 11.90 -10.27 -18.59
N VAL A 377 11.69 -10.60 -17.33
CA VAL A 377 12.78 -10.64 -16.32
C VAL A 377 13.89 -11.59 -16.75
N ILE A 378 13.55 -12.81 -17.17
CA ILE A 378 14.53 -13.78 -17.66
C ILE A 378 15.29 -13.21 -18.87
N MET A 379 14.58 -12.59 -19.82
CA MET A 379 15.20 -11.95 -20.99
C MET A 379 16.17 -10.84 -20.59
N CYS A 380 15.86 -10.06 -19.54
CA CYS A 380 16.80 -9.04 -19.02
C CYS A 380 18.11 -9.63 -18.48
N PHE A 381 18.11 -10.88 -18.00
CA PHE A 381 19.33 -11.57 -17.60
C PHE A 381 20.04 -12.27 -18.76
N MET A 382 19.30 -12.74 -19.77
CA MET A 382 19.87 -13.44 -20.91
C MET A 382 20.55 -12.51 -21.92
N LEU A 383 20.00 -11.31 -22.12
CA LEU A 383 20.51 -10.37 -23.11
C LEU A 383 21.72 -9.59 -22.56
N PRO A 384 22.78 -9.41 -23.36
CA PRO A 384 23.94 -8.63 -22.98
C PRO A 384 23.66 -7.13 -23.08
N ALA A 385 24.18 -6.34 -22.14
CA ALA A 385 24.05 -4.88 -22.13
C ALA A 385 24.71 -4.19 -23.35
N ASN A 386 25.71 -4.85 -23.94
CA ASN A 386 26.34 -4.41 -25.20
C ASN A 386 26.83 -5.60 -26.00
N TYR A 387 27.05 -5.42 -27.27
CA TYR A 387 27.52 -6.45 -28.19
C TYR A 387 29.01 -6.30 -28.55
N ALA A 388 29.80 -5.71 -27.64
CA ALA A 388 31.24 -5.53 -27.88
C ALA A 388 32.00 -6.85 -28.09
N PHE A 389 31.51 -7.97 -27.56
CA PHE A 389 32.08 -9.30 -27.77
C PHE A 389 32.05 -9.75 -29.24
N LEU A 390 31.14 -9.23 -30.07
CA LEU A 390 31.12 -9.53 -31.53
C LEU A 390 32.38 -9.02 -32.22
N ARG A 391 33.17 -8.12 -31.59
CA ARG A 391 34.46 -7.68 -32.11
C ARG A 391 35.49 -8.81 -32.20
N TYR A 392 35.35 -9.87 -31.37
CA TYR A 392 36.15 -11.08 -31.52
C TYR A 392 35.95 -11.75 -32.88
N CYS A 393 34.70 -11.71 -33.39
CA CYS A 393 34.37 -12.29 -34.71
C CYS A 393 34.72 -11.35 -35.85
N THR A 394 34.47 -10.05 -35.69
CA THR A 394 34.60 -9.04 -36.75
C THR A 394 35.98 -8.44 -36.87
N ARG A 395 36.88 -8.68 -35.90
CA ARG A 395 38.23 -8.14 -35.78
C ARG A 395 38.35 -6.61 -35.98
N ARG A 396 37.27 -5.87 -35.71
CA ARG A 396 37.21 -4.39 -35.85
C ARG A 396 37.20 -3.73 -34.47
N GLY A 397 38.24 -2.95 -34.17
CA GLY A 397 38.40 -2.19 -32.94
C GLY A 397 38.89 -2.98 -31.73
N PRO A 398 39.08 -2.31 -30.56
CA PRO A 398 39.63 -2.96 -29.36
C PRO A 398 38.66 -4.03 -28.84
N VAL A 399 39.21 -5.19 -28.49
CA VAL A 399 38.47 -6.35 -27.98
C VAL A 399 38.22 -6.17 -26.48
N PRO A 400 37.04 -6.48 -25.96
CA PRO A 400 36.75 -6.34 -24.54
C PRO A 400 37.60 -7.33 -23.72
N THR A 401 38.22 -6.84 -22.65
CA THR A 401 39.06 -7.63 -21.72
C THR A 401 38.27 -8.21 -20.55
N ALA A 402 36.99 -7.77 -20.37
CA ALA A 402 36.11 -8.22 -19.30
C ALA A 402 34.81 -8.81 -19.88
N PRO A 403 34.15 -9.75 -19.17
CA PRO A 403 32.88 -10.30 -19.59
C PRO A 403 31.79 -9.23 -19.65
N THR A 404 30.95 -9.32 -20.67
CA THR A 404 29.81 -8.39 -20.85
C THR A 404 28.74 -8.68 -19.79
N SER A 405 28.31 -7.66 -19.07
CA SER A 405 27.18 -7.76 -18.15
C SER A 405 25.86 -7.95 -18.89
N SER A 406 24.90 -8.58 -18.23
CA SER A 406 23.49 -8.62 -18.67
C SER A 406 22.81 -7.23 -18.52
N LEU A 407 21.59 -7.10 -19.02
CA LEU A 407 20.81 -5.84 -18.91
C LEU A 407 20.54 -5.44 -17.47
N ILE A 408 20.47 -6.41 -16.54
CA ILE A 408 20.40 -6.19 -15.11
C ILE A 408 21.20 -7.25 -14.37
N THR A 409 21.83 -6.89 -13.25
CA THR A 409 22.59 -7.84 -12.44
C THR A 409 21.81 -8.28 -11.22
N TRP A 410 21.97 -9.56 -10.81
CA TRP A 410 21.30 -10.06 -9.62
C TRP A 410 21.67 -9.29 -8.35
N LYS A 411 22.93 -8.86 -8.23
CA LYS A 411 23.39 -8.03 -7.11
C LYS A 411 22.61 -6.72 -6.99
N PHE A 412 22.30 -6.06 -8.11
CA PHE A 412 21.49 -4.83 -8.13
C PHE A 412 20.05 -5.12 -7.69
N ILE A 413 19.44 -6.18 -8.22
CA ILE A 413 18.09 -6.61 -7.80
C ILE A 413 18.06 -6.91 -6.29
N GLN A 414 19.03 -7.70 -5.81
CA GLN A 414 19.08 -8.14 -4.42
C GLN A 414 19.11 -6.97 -3.43
N THR A 415 19.80 -5.88 -3.79
CA THR A 415 19.94 -4.68 -2.94
C THR A 415 18.80 -3.67 -3.09
N ARG A 416 18.09 -3.67 -4.22
CA ARG A 416 17.10 -2.64 -4.53
C ARG A 416 15.65 -3.10 -4.41
N VAL A 417 15.40 -4.39 -4.57
CA VAL A 417 14.04 -4.93 -4.41
C VAL A 417 13.64 -4.91 -2.93
N PRO A 418 12.50 -4.30 -2.60
CA PRO A 418 11.99 -4.29 -1.22
C PRO A 418 11.34 -5.65 -0.88
N TRP A 419 12.17 -6.68 -0.61
CA TRP A 419 11.73 -8.05 -0.35
C TRP A 419 10.68 -8.18 0.75
N GLY A 420 10.67 -7.28 1.74
CA GLY A 420 9.67 -7.28 2.81
C GLY A 420 8.23 -7.13 2.31
N LEU A 421 8.02 -6.57 1.10
CA LEU A 421 6.68 -6.46 0.52
C LEU A 421 6.03 -7.82 0.23
N VAL A 422 6.83 -8.87 0.02
CA VAL A 422 6.32 -10.24 -0.12
C VAL A 422 5.51 -10.64 1.10
N PHE A 423 6.07 -10.42 2.30
CA PHE A 423 5.38 -10.72 3.55
C PHE A 423 4.20 -9.77 3.80
N LEU A 424 4.37 -8.48 3.50
CA LEU A 424 3.31 -7.49 3.71
C LEU A 424 2.04 -7.80 2.90
N LEU A 425 2.21 -8.13 1.62
CA LEU A 425 1.12 -8.54 0.73
C LEU A 425 0.56 -9.92 1.15
N GLY A 426 1.46 -10.87 1.44
CA GLY A 426 1.09 -12.22 1.87
C GLY A 426 0.26 -12.24 3.14
N GLY A 427 0.59 -11.38 4.12
CA GLY A 427 -0.18 -11.24 5.36
C GLY A 427 -1.62 -10.75 5.11
N GLY A 428 -1.80 -9.79 4.17
CA GLY A 428 -3.13 -9.36 3.75
C GLY A 428 -3.93 -10.47 3.07
N PHE A 429 -3.28 -11.25 2.19
CA PHE A 429 -3.91 -12.41 1.55
C PHE A 429 -4.25 -13.52 2.55
N ALA A 430 -3.41 -13.74 3.56
CA ALA A 430 -3.68 -14.68 4.64
C ALA A 430 -4.89 -14.23 5.47
N LEU A 431 -4.99 -12.95 5.84
CA LEU A 431 -6.14 -12.41 6.54
C LEU A 431 -7.44 -12.58 5.74
N ALA A 432 -7.41 -12.27 4.45
CA ALA A 432 -8.58 -12.44 3.58
C ALA A 432 -9.02 -13.92 3.49
N ALA A 433 -8.06 -14.84 3.34
CA ALA A 433 -8.34 -16.28 3.31
C ALA A 433 -8.86 -16.78 4.68
N GLY A 434 -8.21 -16.39 5.77
CA GLY A 434 -8.60 -16.75 7.13
C GLY A 434 -9.98 -16.20 7.50
N SER A 435 -10.31 -14.98 7.09
CA SER A 435 -11.64 -14.38 7.27
C SER A 435 -12.74 -15.24 6.61
N LYS A 436 -12.50 -15.63 5.35
CA LYS A 436 -13.42 -16.49 4.61
C LYS A 436 -13.51 -17.90 5.23
N GLN A 437 -12.39 -18.46 5.68
CA GLN A 437 -12.34 -19.82 6.22
C GLN A 437 -12.95 -19.94 7.62
N SER A 438 -12.71 -18.94 8.47
CA SER A 438 -13.22 -18.92 9.84
C SER A 438 -14.69 -18.54 9.97
N GLY A 439 -15.30 -17.98 8.91
CA GLY A 439 -16.65 -17.39 8.97
C GLY A 439 -16.68 -16.00 9.63
N MET A 440 -15.53 -15.37 9.88
CA MET A 440 -15.46 -14.00 10.43
C MET A 440 -16.18 -13.01 9.50
N ALA A 441 -16.11 -13.25 8.22
CA ALA A 441 -16.78 -12.53 7.16
C ALA A 441 -18.27 -12.28 7.46
N SER A 442 -19.01 -13.30 7.86
CA SER A 442 -20.44 -13.19 8.17
C SER A 442 -20.72 -12.43 9.46
N LEU A 443 -19.81 -12.49 10.46
CA LEU A 443 -19.91 -11.67 11.67
C LEU A 443 -19.80 -10.19 11.37
N ILE A 444 -18.83 -9.81 10.54
CA ILE A 444 -18.66 -8.42 10.09
C ILE A 444 -19.91 -7.99 9.31
N GLY A 445 -20.38 -8.83 8.38
CA GLY A 445 -21.56 -8.55 7.57
C GLY A 445 -22.82 -8.34 8.39
N SER A 446 -23.07 -9.18 9.39
CA SER A 446 -24.23 -9.04 10.28
C SER A 446 -24.18 -7.77 11.12
N SER A 447 -23.00 -7.41 11.63
CA SER A 447 -22.81 -6.19 12.40
C SER A 447 -23.04 -4.91 11.57
N MET A 448 -22.82 -4.99 10.25
CA MET A 448 -23.01 -3.88 9.32
C MET A 448 -24.41 -3.79 8.71
N SER A 449 -25.33 -4.66 9.08
CA SER A 449 -26.72 -4.66 8.56
C SER A 449 -27.45 -3.33 8.79
N GLY A 450 -27.12 -2.58 9.84
CA GLY A 450 -27.65 -1.24 10.09
C GLY A 450 -27.28 -0.19 9.02
N LEU A 451 -26.21 -0.42 8.25
CA LEU A 451 -25.80 0.48 7.17
C LEU A 451 -26.69 0.37 5.91
N LYS A 452 -27.58 -0.61 5.83
CA LYS A 452 -28.57 -0.75 4.72
C LYS A 452 -29.49 0.47 4.55
N VAL A 453 -29.61 1.30 5.58
CA VAL A 453 -30.41 2.54 5.52
C VAL A 453 -29.74 3.60 4.63
N LEU A 454 -28.41 3.54 4.45
CA LEU A 454 -27.69 4.51 3.64
C LEU A 454 -27.79 4.16 2.14
N PRO A 455 -28.04 5.15 1.27
CA PRO A 455 -27.95 4.95 -0.18
C PRO A 455 -26.50 4.56 -0.57
N ASN A 456 -26.37 3.69 -1.59
CA ASN A 456 -25.06 3.17 -2.03
C ASN A 456 -24.02 4.27 -2.31
N ALA A 457 -24.46 5.40 -2.87
CA ALA A 457 -23.57 6.55 -3.13
C ALA A 457 -23.04 7.18 -1.83
N ALA A 458 -23.86 7.31 -0.80
CA ALA A 458 -23.44 7.84 0.49
C ALA A 458 -22.47 6.87 1.17
N LEU A 459 -22.75 5.57 1.11
CA LEU A 459 -21.85 4.54 1.62
C LEU A 459 -20.48 4.59 0.93
N LEU A 460 -20.46 4.70 -0.40
CA LEU A 460 -19.23 4.84 -1.18
C LEU A 460 -18.42 6.07 -0.73
N LEU A 461 -19.08 7.23 -0.54
CA LEU A 461 -18.41 8.43 -0.08
C LEU A 461 -17.78 8.24 1.30
N VAL A 462 -18.52 7.63 2.24
CA VAL A 462 -18.01 7.32 3.59
C VAL A 462 -16.80 6.40 3.50
N VAL A 463 -16.84 5.37 2.68
CA VAL A 463 -15.71 4.43 2.49
C VAL A 463 -14.48 5.13 1.93
N ILE A 464 -14.63 5.99 0.91
CA ILE A 464 -13.53 6.79 0.37
C ILE A 464 -12.93 7.71 1.44
N LEU A 465 -13.78 8.40 2.23
CA LEU A 465 -13.33 9.29 3.31
C LEU A 465 -12.54 8.53 4.38
N VAL A 466 -13.03 7.36 4.80
CA VAL A 466 -12.35 6.51 5.79
C VAL A 466 -11.01 6.03 5.25
N ALA A 467 -10.94 5.57 3.98
CA ALA A 467 -9.71 5.13 3.35
C ALA A 467 -8.66 6.25 3.31
N VAL A 468 -9.04 7.45 2.85
CA VAL A 468 -8.17 8.63 2.78
C VAL A 468 -7.72 9.09 4.16
N PHE A 469 -8.61 9.07 5.14
CA PHE A 469 -8.27 9.43 6.52
C PHE A 469 -7.25 8.45 7.11
N MET A 470 -7.48 7.15 6.99
CA MET A 470 -6.56 6.13 7.52
C MET A 470 -5.18 6.20 6.85
N THR A 471 -5.14 6.37 5.53
CA THR A 471 -3.87 6.41 4.80
C THR A 471 -3.07 7.69 5.06
N ALA A 472 -3.68 8.76 5.54
CA ALA A 472 -2.97 9.97 5.94
C ALA A 472 -2.00 9.73 7.10
N PHE A 473 -2.27 8.76 7.98
CA PHE A 473 -1.49 8.47 9.18
C PHE A 473 -0.77 7.12 9.15
N SER A 474 -1.07 6.26 8.17
CA SER A 474 -0.55 4.90 8.10
C SER A 474 -0.10 4.53 6.69
N SER A 475 0.66 3.45 6.56
CA SER A 475 1.09 2.92 5.27
C SER A 475 -0.08 2.55 4.36
N ASN A 476 -0.05 3.00 3.11
CA ASN A 476 -1.09 2.74 2.10
C ASN A 476 -1.44 1.24 1.97
N VAL A 477 -0.43 0.37 1.94
CA VAL A 477 -0.61 -1.09 1.82
C VAL A 477 -1.24 -1.67 3.08
N ALA A 478 -0.85 -1.18 4.26
CA ALA A 478 -1.42 -1.62 5.53
C ALA A 478 -2.92 -1.28 5.59
N VAL A 479 -3.29 -0.05 5.19
CA VAL A 479 -4.69 0.38 5.14
C VAL A 479 -5.50 -0.49 4.16
N ALA A 480 -4.96 -0.79 2.98
CA ALA A 480 -5.62 -1.67 2.02
C ALA A 480 -5.81 -3.09 2.56
N ASN A 481 -4.81 -3.64 3.26
CA ASN A 481 -4.88 -4.96 3.89
C ASN A 481 -5.97 -5.04 4.98
N ILE A 482 -6.23 -3.95 5.68
CA ILE A 482 -7.27 -3.88 6.71
C ILE A 482 -8.66 -3.67 6.08
N LEU A 483 -8.75 -2.68 5.19
CA LEU A 483 -10.03 -2.17 4.71
C LEU A 483 -10.67 -3.09 3.66
N VAL A 484 -9.88 -3.61 2.71
CA VAL A 484 -10.42 -4.36 1.57
C VAL A 484 -11.12 -5.67 1.96
N PRO A 485 -10.59 -6.51 2.87
CA PRO A 485 -11.34 -7.67 3.36
C PRO A 485 -12.68 -7.30 3.98
N VAL A 486 -12.70 -6.23 4.79
CA VAL A 486 -13.94 -5.73 5.42
C VAL A 486 -14.94 -5.25 4.37
N LEU A 487 -14.48 -4.54 3.33
CA LEU A 487 -15.34 -4.07 2.25
C LEU A 487 -15.91 -5.20 1.40
N ASN A 488 -15.14 -6.26 1.15
CA ASN A 488 -15.63 -7.45 0.46
C ASN A 488 -16.84 -8.03 1.20
N GLU A 489 -16.73 -8.23 2.51
CA GLU A 489 -17.78 -8.82 3.33
C GLU A 489 -18.98 -7.87 3.51
N MET A 490 -18.70 -6.58 3.70
CA MET A 490 -19.74 -5.56 3.75
C MET A 490 -20.54 -5.53 2.45
N SER A 491 -19.89 -5.65 1.31
CA SER A 491 -20.57 -5.67 0.01
C SER A 491 -21.52 -6.85 -0.15
N LEU A 492 -21.09 -8.05 0.28
CA LEU A 492 -21.94 -9.25 0.28
C LEU A 492 -23.15 -9.09 1.22
N ALA A 493 -22.92 -8.58 2.44
CA ALA A 493 -23.98 -8.39 3.44
C ALA A 493 -25.04 -7.35 3.02
N LEU A 494 -24.60 -6.30 2.35
CA LEU A 494 -25.46 -5.21 1.87
C LEU A 494 -26.05 -5.51 0.48
N LYS A 495 -25.66 -6.62 -0.16
CA LYS A 495 -26.03 -6.98 -1.54
C LYS A 495 -25.67 -5.89 -2.56
N ILE A 496 -24.46 -5.35 -2.43
CA ILE A 496 -23.84 -4.38 -3.35
C ILE A 496 -22.77 -5.11 -4.14
N ASN A 497 -22.55 -4.76 -5.41
CA ASN A 497 -21.43 -5.30 -6.18
C ASN A 497 -20.10 -4.99 -5.46
N PRO A 498 -19.25 -5.99 -5.12
CA PRO A 498 -18.02 -5.75 -4.38
C PRO A 498 -17.06 -4.77 -5.07
N LEU A 499 -16.99 -4.74 -6.41
CA LEU A 499 -16.16 -3.79 -7.15
C LEU A 499 -16.58 -2.33 -6.93
N TYR A 500 -17.87 -2.08 -6.68
CA TYR A 500 -18.37 -0.73 -6.45
C TYR A 500 -17.74 -0.05 -5.24
N LEU A 501 -17.43 -0.81 -4.19
CA LEU A 501 -16.79 -0.28 -2.98
C LEU A 501 -15.27 -0.49 -3.00
N VAL A 502 -14.81 -1.68 -3.40
CA VAL A 502 -13.40 -2.07 -3.29
C VAL A 502 -12.50 -1.29 -4.23
N PHE A 503 -12.93 -1.05 -5.48
CA PHE A 503 -12.07 -0.42 -6.47
C PHE A 503 -11.75 1.05 -6.10
N PRO A 504 -12.76 1.92 -5.87
CA PRO A 504 -12.48 3.31 -5.47
C PRO A 504 -11.79 3.41 -4.11
N ALA A 505 -12.15 2.55 -3.15
CA ALA A 505 -11.49 2.50 -1.84
C ALA A 505 -10.02 2.09 -1.95
N GLY A 506 -9.72 1.09 -2.77
CA GLY A 506 -8.36 0.64 -3.04
C GLY A 506 -7.48 1.74 -3.62
N LEU A 507 -7.99 2.52 -4.57
CA LEU A 507 -7.30 3.70 -5.08
C LEU A 507 -7.17 4.80 -4.00
N ALA A 508 -8.22 5.03 -3.21
CA ALA A 508 -8.23 6.01 -2.13
C ALA A 508 -7.16 5.72 -1.06
N CYS A 509 -6.81 4.44 -0.81
CA CYS A 509 -5.72 4.06 0.09
C CYS A 509 -4.34 4.59 -0.35
N SER A 510 -4.18 5.02 -1.60
CA SER A 510 -2.94 5.62 -2.11
C SER A 510 -2.91 7.16 -2.05
N MET A 511 -4.00 7.81 -1.60
CA MET A 511 -4.18 9.26 -1.63
C MET A 511 -3.73 9.94 -0.32
N ALA A 512 -2.45 9.80 0.01
CA ALA A 512 -1.84 10.30 1.23
C ALA A 512 -0.94 11.51 0.96
N PHE A 513 -1.44 12.74 1.17
CA PHE A 513 -0.76 13.99 0.77
C PHE A 513 -0.34 14.87 1.96
N HIS A 514 -0.77 14.55 3.19
CA HIS A 514 -0.69 15.48 4.32
C HIS A 514 0.61 15.42 5.12
N LEU A 515 1.19 14.26 5.29
CA LEU A 515 2.31 14.07 6.21
C LEU A 515 3.54 13.44 5.51
N PRO A 516 4.76 13.83 5.91
CA PRO A 516 5.97 13.19 5.41
C PRO A 516 6.00 11.67 5.69
N VAL A 517 5.47 11.24 6.84
CA VAL A 517 5.50 9.85 7.28
C VAL A 517 4.54 8.96 6.50
N SER A 518 3.47 9.52 5.91
CA SER A 518 2.41 8.74 5.26
C SER A 518 2.88 7.98 4.01
N THR A 519 3.81 8.55 3.24
CA THR A 519 4.36 7.91 2.04
C THR A 519 5.83 8.27 1.81
N PRO A 520 6.65 7.35 1.26
CA PRO A 520 8.06 7.64 0.96
C PRO A 520 8.29 8.85 0.03
N PRO A 521 7.48 9.13 -0.99
CA PRO A 521 7.59 10.36 -1.78
C PRO A 521 7.55 11.63 -0.95
N ASN A 522 6.62 11.71 0.00
CA ASN A 522 6.47 12.88 0.87
C ASN A 522 7.69 13.05 1.79
N ALA A 523 8.19 11.95 2.36
CA ALA A 523 9.39 11.96 3.20
C ALA A 523 10.62 12.43 2.43
N LEU A 524 10.79 11.96 1.19
CA LEU A 524 11.91 12.34 0.32
C LEU A 524 11.91 13.85 0.04
N VAL A 525 10.80 14.41 -0.42
CA VAL A 525 10.75 15.85 -0.74
C VAL A 525 10.84 16.72 0.50
N ALA A 526 10.30 16.28 1.64
CA ALA A 526 10.47 16.95 2.92
C ALA A 526 11.94 17.02 3.33
N GLY A 527 12.69 15.92 3.13
CA GLY A 527 14.13 15.88 3.38
C GLY A 527 14.95 16.74 2.40
N TYR A 528 14.66 16.66 1.09
CA TYR A 528 15.40 17.42 0.07
C TYR A 528 15.20 18.94 0.18
N ALA A 529 13.98 19.40 0.41
CA ALA A 529 13.65 20.81 0.40
C ALA A 529 13.42 21.41 1.80
N HIS A 530 13.62 20.63 2.87
CA HIS A 530 13.35 21.04 4.25
C HIS A 530 11.93 21.56 4.48
N ILE A 531 10.93 20.91 3.82
CA ILE A 531 9.52 21.27 3.94
C ILE A 531 8.99 20.86 5.32
N ARG A 532 8.45 21.80 6.06
CA ARG A 532 7.85 21.53 7.38
C ARG A 532 6.58 20.68 7.22
N SER A 533 6.33 19.77 8.16
CA SER A 533 5.12 18.93 8.14
C SER A 533 3.82 19.74 8.12
N LYS A 534 3.80 20.92 8.77
CA LYS A 534 2.65 21.82 8.76
C LYS A 534 2.33 22.36 7.35
N ASP A 535 3.36 22.74 6.59
CA ASP A 535 3.18 23.31 5.25
C ASP A 535 2.71 22.22 4.26
N MET A 536 3.26 21.01 4.39
CA MET A 536 2.81 19.86 3.63
C MET A 536 1.36 19.50 3.98
N ALA A 537 0.99 19.51 5.27
CA ALA A 537 -0.38 19.21 5.69
C ALA A 537 -1.41 20.17 5.09
N ILE A 538 -1.10 21.46 5.07
CA ILE A 538 -1.97 22.49 4.46
C ILE A 538 -2.03 22.33 2.94
N ALA A 539 -0.89 22.12 2.29
CA ALA A 539 -0.81 21.91 0.84
C ALA A 539 -1.55 20.64 0.39
N GLY A 540 -1.59 19.61 1.22
CA GLY A 540 -2.25 18.33 0.95
C GLY A 540 -3.78 18.42 0.93
N ILE A 541 -4.40 19.43 1.55
CA ILE A 541 -5.87 19.55 1.65
C ILE A 541 -6.50 19.59 0.25
N GLY A 542 -5.97 20.41 -0.65
CA GLY A 542 -6.51 20.53 -2.00
C GLY A 542 -6.47 19.23 -2.81
N PRO A 543 -5.30 18.61 -2.98
CA PRO A 543 -5.21 17.31 -3.64
C PRO A 543 -6.13 16.24 -3.03
N THR A 544 -6.28 16.22 -1.71
CA THR A 544 -7.18 15.29 -1.03
C THR A 544 -8.64 15.51 -1.42
N ILE A 545 -9.13 16.74 -1.37
CA ILE A 545 -10.51 17.07 -1.76
C ILE A 545 -10.74 16.74 -3.24
N ILE A 546 -9.79 17.12 -4.11
CA ILE A 546 -9.85 16.86 -5.55
C ILE A 546 -9.94 15.35 -5.82
N THR A 547 -9.11 14.53 -5.16
CA THR A 547 -9.10 13.08 -5.38
C THR A 547 -10.37 12.41 -4.85
N ILE A 548 -10.90 12.81 -3.69
CA ILE A 548 -12.16 12.29 -3.14
C ILE A 548 -13.31 12.56 -4.12
N ILE A 549 -13.46 13.81 -4.56
CA ILE A 549 -14.53 14.20 -5.48
C ILE A 549 -14.38 13.46 -6.82
N THR A 550 -13.18 13.41 -7.37
CA THR A 550 -12.93 12.77 -8.66
C THR A 550 -13.20 11.26 -8.58
N LEU A 551 -12.68 10.56 -7.56
CA LEU A 551 -12.95 9.13 -7.38
C LEU A 551 -14.43 8.83 -7.23
N PHE A 552 -15.15 9.66 -6.46
CA PHE A 552 -16.59 9.52 -6.29
C PHE A 552 -17.35 9.69 -7.61
N ILE A 553 -17.08 10.77 -8.36
CA ILE A 553 -17.74 11.05 -9.65
C ILE A 553 -17.40 9.94 -10.65
N PHE A 554 -16.13 9.55 -10.78
CA PHE A 554 -15.71 8.50 -11.70
C PHE A 554 -16.33 7.13 -11.39
N CYS A 555 -16.53 6.81 -10.11
CA CYS A 555 -17.24 5.60 -9.74
C CYS A 555 -18.72 5.64 -10.12
N GLN A 556 -19.38 6.80 -10.02
CA GLN A 556 -20.79 6.95 -10.37
C GLN A 556 -21.04 7.04 -11.88
N THR A 557 -20.04 7.37 -12.68
CA THR A 557 -20.16 7.62 -14.12
C THR A 557 -19.32 6.64 -14.94
N TRP A 558 -18.02 6.82 -14.95
CA TRP A 558 -17.08 6.09 -15.79
C TRP A 558 -16.95 4.61 -15.46
N ALA A 559 -16.98 4.27 -14.17
CA ALA A 559 -16.94 2.87 -13.73
C ALA A 559 -18.06 2.03 -14.32
N LYS A 560 -19.26 2.60 -14.48
CA LYS A 560 -20.44 1.92 -15.05
C LYS A 560 -20.29 1.67 -16.56
N VAL A 561 -19.48 2.47 -17.26
CA VAL A 561 -19.13 2.24 -18.67
C VAL A 561 -18.19 1.04 -18.80
N ILE A 562 -17.23 0.91 -17.88
CA ILE A 562 -16.26 -0.20 -17.88
C ILE A 562 -16.88 -1.49 -17.33
N TYR A 563 -17.69 -1.38 -16.30
CA TYR A 563 -18.37 -2.48 -15.61
C TYR A 563 -19.89 -2.21 -15.58
N PRO A 564 -20.63 -2.59 -16.64
CA PRO A 564 -22.08 -2.31 -16.75
C PRO A 564 -22.91 -2.93 -15.63
N SER A 565 -22.44 -4.05 -15.07
CA SER A 565 -23.08 -4.75 -13.94
C SER A 565 -22.85 -4.13 -12.56
N LEU A 566 -22.14 -2.99 -12.47
CA LEU A 566 -21.71 -2.40 -11.20
C LEU A 566 -22.88 -2.00 -10.28
N ASP A 567 -24.01 -1.63 -10.85
CA ASP A 567 -25.21 -1.25 -10.10
C ASP A 567 -26.06 -2.46 -9.66
N THR A 568 -25.75 -3.65 -10.17
CA THR A 568 -26.50 -4.88 -9.86
C THR A 568 -25.66 -5.79 -8.95
N PHE A 569 -26.33 -6.55 -8.09
CA PHE A 569 -25.66 -7.57 -7.30
C PHE A 569 -25.51 -8.83 -8.17
N PRO A 570 -24.28 -9.21 -8.58
CA PRO A 570 -24.08 -10.27 -9.57
C PRO A 570 -24.34 -11.66 -8.98
N GLU A 571 -24.76 -12.60 -9.84
CA GLU A 571 -25.06 -13.99 -9.45
C GLU A 571 -23.88 -14.69 -8.74
N TRP A 572 -22.67 -14.49 -9.23
CA TRP A 572 -21.48 -15.06 -8.58
C TRP A 572 -21.27 -14.55 -7.15
N ALA A 573 -21.66 -13.30 -6.86
CA ALA A 573 -21.61 -12.73 -5.52
C ALA A 573 -22.75 -13.27 -4.64
N GLN A 574 -23.92 -13.60 -5.22
CA GLN A 574 -25.00 -14.28 -4.51
C GLN A 574 -24.55 -15.68 -4.07
N ILE A 575 -23.94 -16.45 -4.98
CA ILE A 575 -23.38 -17.77 -4.68
C ILE A 575 -22.32 -17.66 -3.57
N ALA A 576 -21.42 -16.70 -3.68
CA ALA A 576 -20.39 -16.48 -2.66
C ALA A 576 -20.99 -16.10 -1.28
N ALA A 577 -22.05 -15.31 -1.26
CA ALA A 577 -22.77 -14.96 -0.03
C ALA A 577 -23.49 -16.18 0.59
N GLU A 578 -24.12 -17.03 -0.23
CA GLU A 578 -24.75 -18.26 0.21
C GLU A 578 -23.73 -19.28 0.73
N GLU A 579 -22.61 -19.46 0.04
CA GLU A 579 -21.51 -20.32 0.51
C GLU A 579 -20.97 -19.83 1.86
N ALA A 580 -20.76 -18.52 2.03
CA ALA A 580 -20.34 -17.93 3.29
C ALA A 580 -21.36 -18.17 4.41
N ALA A 581 -22.66 -18.00 4.14
CA ALA A 581 -23.73 -18.23 5.09
C ALA A 581 -23.85 -19.72 5.49
N ASN A 582 -23.77 -20.63 4.53
CA ASN A 582 -23.83 -22.08 4.76
C ASN A 582 -22.61 -22.56 5.57
N LYS A 583 -21.43 -22.05 5.25
CA LYS A 583 -20.19 -22.35 5.99
C LYS A 583 -20.29 -21.90 7.44
N THR A 584 -20.85 -20.72 7.69
CA THR A 584 -21.07 -20.21 9.04
C THR A 584 -22.04 -21.07 9.81
N ARG A 585 -23.17 -21.50 9.19
CA ARG A 585 -24.12 -22.43 9.81
C ARG A 585 -23.46 -23.77 10.14
N HIS A 586 -22.65 -24.31 9.23
CA HIS A 586 -21.93 -25.55 9.48
C HIS A 586 -20.91 -25.40 10.63
N LEU A 587 -20.14 -24.31 10.65
CA LEU A 587 -19.17 -24.04 11.72
C LEU A 587 -19.84 -23.83 13.08
N SER A 588 -20.97 -23.15 13.11
CA SER A 588 -21.78 -22.99 14.34
C SER A 588 -22.36 -24.31 14.84
N ALA A 589 -22.83 -25.16 13.93
CA ALA A 589 -23.33 -26.50 14.28
C ALA A 589 -22.21 -27.41 14.83
N VAL A 590 -21.01 -27.37 14.19
CA VAL A 590 -19.83 -28.12 14.68
C VAL A 590 -19.35 -27.59 16.04
N ALA A 591 -19.37 -26.29 16.25
CA ALA A 591 -19.03 -25.70 17.54
C ALA A 591 -20.03 -26.13 18.63
N ALA A 592 -21.31 -26.09 18.33
CA ALA A 592 -22.35 -26.53 19.23
C ALA A 592 -22.23 -28.05 19.59
N SER A 593 -21.96 -28.90 18.58
CA SER A 593 -21.77 -30.35 18.83
C SER A 593 -20.55 -30.63 19.71
N LYS A 594 -19.41 -29.93 19.47
CA LYS A 594 -18.21 -30.04 20.33
C LYS A 594 -18.43 -29.54 21.75
N THR A 595 -19.24 -28.49 21.93
CA THR A 595 -19.61 -27.99 23.26
C THR A 595 -20.48 -29.01 24.00
N ILE A 596 -21.41 -29.64 23.31
CA ILE A 596 -22.25 -30.72 23.86
C ILE A 596 -21.39 -31.94 24.22
N GLU A 597 -20.45 -32.34 23.36
CA GLU A 597 -19.52 -33.44 23.61
C GLU A 597 -18.59 -33.15 24.81
N PHE A 598 -18.08 -31.93 24.89
CA PHE A 598 -17.28 -31.51 26.03
C PHE A 598 -18.08 -31.50 27.33
N ALA A 599 -19.30 -30.99 27.32
CA ALA A 599 -20.22 -31.03 28.46
C ALA A 599 -20.57 -32.48 28.89
N ALA A 600 -20.83 -33.36 27.91
CA ALA A 600 -21.09 -34.79 28.18
C ALA A 600 -19.86 -35.49 28.76
N ASN A 601 -18.66 -35.21 28.26
CA ASN A 601 -17.40 -35.77 28.78
C ASN A 601 -17.07 -35.22 30.19
N ALA A 602 -17.31 -33.92 30.43
CA ALA A 602 -17.16 -33.31 31.75
C ALA A 602 -18.16 -33.91 32.75
N SER A 603 -19.44 -34.16 32.34
CA SER A 603 -20.42 -34.82 33.20
C SER A 603 -20.05 -36.27 33.47
N ARG A 604 -19.51 -37.04 32.51
CA ARG A 604 -19.01 -38.41 32.72
C ARG A 604 -17.79 -38.44 33.66
N LEU A 605 -16.85 -37.49 33.54
CA LEU A 605 -15.71 -37.36 34.46
C LEU A 605 -16.15 -37.02 35.89
N LEU A 606 -17.17 -36.15 36.02
CA LEU A 606 -17.74 -35.85 37.33
C LEU A 606 -18.53 -37.06 37.91
N ALA A 607 -19.26 -37.79 37.06
CA ALA A 607 -19.97 -39.01 37.52
C ALA A 607 -19.01 -40.12 37.93
N ASN A 608 -17.90 -40.33 37.18
CA ASN A 608 -16.87 -41.32 37.54
C ASN A 608 -16.04 -40.96 38.78
N ASN A 609 -15.98 -39.70 39.13
CA ASN A 609 -15.27 -39.22 40.32
C ASN A 609 -16.16 -39.00 41.56
N THR A 610 -17.47 -39.25 41.43
CA THR A 610 -18.39 -39.13 42.57
C THR A 610 -18.08 -40.16 43.67
N GLU A 611 -17.53 -41.33 43.36
CA GLU A 611 -17.04 -42.25 44.39
C GLU A 611 -15.81 -41.66 45.14
N LEU A 612 -14.90 -41.02 44.43
CA LEU A 612 -13.72 -40.35 45.04
C LEU A 612 -14.09 -39.09 45.86
N VAL A 613 -15.16 -38.40 45.47
CA VAL A 613 -15.70 -37.19 46.15
C VAL A 613 -16.51 -37.61 47.38
N ASN A 614 -17.17 -38.75 47.36
CA ASN A 614 -17.84 -39.28 48.53
C ASN A 614 -16.85 -39.72 49.65
N ASP A 615 -15.69 -40.22 49.28
CA ASP A 615 -14.61 -40.55 50.23
C ASP A 615 -13.92 -39.31 50.84
N LEU A 616 -13.93 -38.18 50.12
CA LEU A 616 -13.42 -36.88 50.58
C LEU A 616 -14.46 -36.04 51.35
N SER A 617 -15.76 -36.39 51.29
CA SER A 617 -16.85 -35.58 51.80
C SER A 617 -17.19 -35.77 53.29
N THR A 618 -16.47 -36.59 53.99
CA THR A 618 -16.66 -36.70 55.50
C THR A 618 -16.09 -35.49 56.26
N GLY A 619 -15.52 -34.46 55.58
CA GLY A 619 -14.94 -33.29 56.19
C GLY A 619 -15.40 -31.88 55.79
N SER A 620 -16.09 -31.70 54.67
CA SER A 620 -16.53 -30.36 54.21
C SER A 620 -17.64 -30.37 53.17
N SER A 621 -18.84 -30.82 53.59
CA SER A 621 -19.98 -31.02 52.70
C SER A 621 -20.61 -29.76 52.05
N ASN A 622 -20.33 -28.56 52.52
CA ASN A 622 -20.97 -27.33 52.03
C ASN A 622 -20.25 -26.60 50.91
N LEU A 623 -18.94 -26.81 50.75
CA LEU A 623 -18.16 -26.12 49.70
C LEU A 623 -18.26 -26.84 48.35
N VAL A 624 -18.25 -28.16 48.37
CA VAL A 624 -18.30 -28.99 47.15
C VAL A 624 -19.71 -28.99 46.55
N SER A 625 -20.77 -29.01 47.36
CA SER A 625 -22.15 -28.91 46.88
C SER A 625 -22.46 -27.52 46.26
N ASN A 626 -21.91 -26.44 46.79
CA ASN A 626 -22.08 -25.10 46.23
C ASN A 626 -21.29 -24.92 44.94
N ILE A 627 -20.08 -25.49 44.80
CA ILE A 627 -19.31 -25.46 43.54
C ILE A 627 -20.00 -26.32 42.47
N LEU A 628 -20.51 -27.49 42.83
CA LEU A 628 -21.27 -28.34 41.88
C LEU A 628 -22.57 -27.67 41.43
N ALA A 629 -23.36 -27.08 42.35
CA ALA A 629 -24.58 -26.35 41.99
C ALA A 629 -24.33 -25.16 41.06
N ASN A 630 -23.25 -24.41 41.35
CA ASN A 630 -22.86 -23.24 40.51
C ASN A 630 -22.30 -23.61 39.12
N ILE A 631 -21.87 -24.87 38.92
CA ILE A 631 -21.36 -25.34 37.61
C ILE A 631 -22.46 -26.08 36.82
N THR A 632 -23.31 -26.85 37.48
CA THR A 632 -24.33 -27.68 36.79
C THR A 632 -25.56 -26.88 36.37
N GLU A 633 -25.99 -25.87 37.10
CA GLU A 633 -27.15 -25.05 36.77
C GLU A 633 -26.92 -24.18 35.50
N PRO A 634 -25.81 -23.47 35.32
CA PRO A 634 -25.50 -22.79 34.08
C PRO A 634 -25.28 -23.73 32.88
N LEU A 635 -24.69 -24.92 33.10
CA LEU A 635 -24.50 -25.93 32.05
C LEU A 635 -25.81 -26.57 31.60
N ALA A 636 -26.77 -26.82 32.51
CA ALA A 636 -28.09 -27.32 32.21
C ALA A 636 -28.92 -26.25 31.48
N GLN A 637 -28.80 -24.98 31.83
CA GLN A 637 -29.47 -23.87 31.12
C GLN A 637 -28.86 -23.65 29.73
N LEU A 638 -27.54 -23.82 29.55
CA LEU A 638 -26.87 -23.78 28.24
C LEU A 638 -27.31 -24.96 27.36
N ALA A 639 -27.47 -26.15 27.90
CA ALA A 639 -27.96 -27.32 27.20
C ALA A 639 -29.46 -27.20 26.83
N ALA A 640 -30.27 -26.63 27.71
CA ALA A 640 -31.71 -26.40 27.49
C ALA A 640 -31.98 -25.28 26.46
N ASN A 641 -31.15 -24.20 26.46
CA ASN A 641 -31.22 -23.11 25.49
C ASN A 641 -30.66 -23.48 24.11
N GLY A 642 -29.89 -24.55 24.00
CA GLY A 642 -29.35 -25.07 22.73
C GLY A 642 -30.35 -25.90 21.91
N THR A 643 -31.52 -26.22 22.47
CA THR A 643 -32.56 -27.05 21.82
C THR A 643 -33.70 -26.25 21.23
N HIS A 644 -33.71 -24.91 21.28
CA HIS A 644 -34.69 -24.13 20.54
C HIS A 644 -34.24 -23.97 19.08
N PRO A 645 -35.01 -24.49 18.11
CA PRO A 645 -34.68 -24.34 16.70
C PRO A 645 -34.83 -22.87 16.31
N LEU A 646 -33.73 -22.27 15.87
CA LEU A 646 -33.70 -20.97 15.17
C LEU A 646 -34.47 -20.98 13.83
N THR A 647 -35.40 -21.94 13.65
CA THR A 647 -36.22 -22.08 12.44
C THR A 647 -37.43 -21.15 12.42
N ASP A 648 -37.87 -20.58 13.56
CA ASP A 648 -39.07 -19.72 13.58
C ASP A 648 -38.85 -18.22 13.48
N LEU A 649 -37.59 -17.76 13.43
CA LEU A 649 -37.25 -16.31 13.26
C LEU A 649 -36.90 -15.92 11.83
N ALA A 650 -36.81 -16.88 10.89
CA ALA A 650 -36.46 -16.63 9.50
C ALA A 650 -37.66 -16.51 8.53
N PHE A 651 -38.90 -16.67 9.02
CA PHE A 651 -40.12 -16.63 8.19
C PHE A 651 -41.17 -15.56 8.56
N LYS A 652 -40.77 -14.55 9.36
CA LYS A 652 -41.60 -13.35 9.52
C LYS A 652 -40.67 -12.12 9.46
N ASN A 653 -40.47 -11.64 8.27
CA ASN A 653 -40.30 -10.30 7.69
C ASN A 653 -39.46 -10.36 6.43
#